data_3a1498b98f8a92e6911ac7432ee348bb
#
_entry.id   3a1498b98f8a92e6911ac7432ee348bb
#
_cell.length_a   1.000
_cell.length_b   1.000
_cell.length_c   1.000
_cell.angle_alpha   90.00
_cell.angle_beta   90.00
_cell.angle_gamma   90.00
#
_symmetry.space_group_name_H-M   'P 1'
#
loop_
_entity.id
_entity.type
_entity.pdbx_description
1 polymer ?
#
loop_
_entity_poly.entity_id
_entity_poly.type
_entity_poly.pdbx_seq_one_letter_code
_entity_poly.pdbx_strand_id
1 'polypeptide(L)'
;MRKVSVFTAVFLFLIFFVWAFSESWDRVGELLFLHLTSISVLFLFFTVFFVVSKADTALLRFLKKLEPCSFRIFPSIAFVSSLIVSHFIFHDLPHVPDEINYKFLAESILGGSISTPLHPHYEFFHILYTQQAVSGSYSIYQIGYSVFLAPFVFFKVPFLCNPLLNALSVFLIGKITCEFYGKTVAFITMALASFSLFIAIMGGTLMAHSFCAACTLASFYFAILSLKNSGQKRYVFTAVSALFISFLMFIRPQNALFILIFISGYIFVSVDKKSFFRIIPVMGSVIFIFLILFLYSNYAVSGNITELKHEKYWNVSEPVDNCMGLGLGKGCKFGTPYEMPPEGLTLPIAFKITAERLYYFVSVIAFSPLMFLFLILLFFYAKDAAPIKKDLILLSCYLIFLVVYFFYYYTDTGYGARYYFECSFFLFPLIARGIILMYEESRKFYGSAVFGRGLLVTAFISASFLFQYLFSLPYVIKCYSQGSWGTDLLLEKALEEKNIKEGVLFVSPDSLFANGISRMNLHKIDENKIIFALDLGKNSDQNLMDYYKGKKFYTLVFDPEAKKIPEITEIKRDKSINVVTAEMEHKIYPVDGTPDYCNIFPQYPFFINQYAGFILPPEIFSDRSFFFCRFTSADQFYTFGQNFEKAGNYKVRITFAATPESGKFYFETGKFSKKIDFSSQNSHLDTVEFDVFLKKGMNFIKLSPDFEGKQNYFIIDKFEFFPSEQIEALK
;
A
#
# COMPACT_ATOMS: atom_id res chain seq x y z
N MET A 1 -30.36 16.94 -32.38
CA MET A 1 -30.11 17.04 -30.96
C MET A 1 -29.09 16.01 -30.42
N ARG A 2 -29.15 14.68 -30.70
CA ARG A 2 -28.18 13.68 -30.22
C ARG A 2 -26.71 13.90 -30.62
N LYS A 3 -26.44 14.40 -31.87
CA LYS A 3 -25.05 14.66 -32.32
C LYS A 3 -24.38 15.84 -31.61
N VAL A 4 -25.16 16.83 -31.18
CA VAL A 4 -24.64 17.98 -30.39
C VAL A 4 -24.26 17.53 -28.98
N SER A 5 -25.01 16.59 -28.39
CA SER A 5 -24.73 16.10 -27.03
C SER A 5 -23.43 15.28 -26.93
N VAL A 6 -23.05 14.52 -27.97
CA VAL A 6 -21.78 13.77 -27.99
C VAL A 6 -20.59 14.73 -28.03
N PHE A 7 -20.64 15.69 -28.92
CA PHE A 7 -19.58 16.68 -29.08
C PHE A 7 -19.45 17.50 -27.77
N THR A 8 -20.58 17.86 -27.17
CA THR A 8 -20.63 18.58 -25.89
C THR A 8 -20.07 17.75 -24.73
N ALA A 9 -20.41 16.44 -24.63
CA ALA A 9 -19.89 15.58 -23.59
C ALA A 9 -18.37 15.31 -23.73
N VAL A 10 -17.89 15.08 -24.97
CA VAL A 10 -16.44 14.93 -25.24
C VAL A 10 -15.73 16.25 -25.00
N PHE A 11 -16.32 17.37 -25.39
CA PHE A 11 -15.76 18.69 -25.16
C PHE A 11 -15.74 19.07 -23.67
N LEU A 12 -16.81 18.78 -22.91
CA LEU A 12 -16.85 18.97 -21.46
C LEU A 12 -15.88 18.04 -20.73
N PHE A 13 -15.73 16.80 -21.18
CA PHE A 13 -14.72 15.88 -20.67
C PHE A 13 -13.29 16.39 -20.91
N LEU A 14 -13.02 16.87 -22.12
CA LEU A 14 -11.73 17.48 -22.47
C LEU A 14 -11.49 18.78 -21.69
N ILE A 15 -12.50 19.63 -21.52
CA ILE A 15 -12.42 20.86 -20.71
C ILE A 15 -12.17 20.50 -19.24
N PHE A 16 -12.91 19.54 -18.69
CA PHE A 16 -12.70 19.05 -17.32
C PHE A 16 -11.28 18.48 -17.14
N PHE A 17 -10.84 17.72 -18.11
CA PHE A 17 -9.49 17.12 -18.14
C PHE A 17 -8.41 18.21 -18.21
N VAL A 18 -8.56 19.21 -19.09
CA VAL A 18 -7.64 20.35 -19.22
C VAL A 18 -7.70 21.24 -17.97
N TRP A 19 -8.88 21.48 -17.40
CA TRP A 19 -9.05 22.29 -16.21
C TRP A 19 -8.43 21.61 -14.98
N ALA A 20 -8.64 20.31 -14.80
CA ALA A 20 -8.07 19.52 -13.69
C ALA A 20 -6.53 19.55 -13.71
N PHE A 21 -5.91 19.77 -14.88
CA PHE A 21 -4.46 19.82 -15.04
C PHE A 21 -3.87 21.23 -15.16
N SER A 22 -4.68 22.25 -15.43
CA SER A 22 -4.20 23.63 -15.65
C SER A 22 -3.70 24.32 -14.39
N GLU A 23 -4.08 23.85 -13.22
CA GLU A 23 -3.63 24.42 -11.94
C GLU A 23 -2.30 23.87 -11.40
N SER A 24 -1.71 22.85 -12.05
CA SER A 24 -0.40 22.30 -11.69
C SER A 24 0.65 22.59 -12.75
N TRP A 25 1.12 23.84 -12.81
CA TRP A 25 2.14 24.31 -13.78
C TRP A 25 3.46 23.51 -13.72
N ASP A 26 3.78 22.88 -12.61
CA ASP A 26 4.95 22.01 -12.45
C ASP A 26 4.90 20.71 -13.29
N ARG A 27 3.72 20.41 -13.89
CA ARG A 27 3.48 19.19 -14.68
C ARG A 27 3.33 19.45 -16.19
N VAL A 28 3.81 20.59 -16.70
CA VAL A 28 3.79 20.89 -18.14
C VAL A 28 4.48 19.79 -18.96
N GLY A 29 5.52 19.16 -18.41
CA GLY A 29 6.19 18.04 -19.03
C GLY A 29 5.28 16.79 -19.19
N GLU A 30 4.43 16.50 -18.20
CA GLU A 30 3.49 15.38 -18.25
C GLU A 30 2.34 15.63 -19.22
N LEU A 31 1.82 16.87 -19.28
CA LEU A 31 0.82 17.28 -20.27
C LEU A 31 1.38 17.26 -21.70
N LEU A 32 2.62 17.71 -21.88
CA LEU A 32 3.33 17.62 -23.16
C LEU A 32 3.52 16.15 -23.55
N PHE A 33 3.87 15.28 -22.61
CA PHE A 33 3.95 13.85 -22.79
C PHE A 33 2.59 13.26 -23.21
N LEU A 34 1.48 13.66 -22.57
CA LEU A 34 0.13 13.22 -22.92
C LEU A 34 -0.26 13.65 -24.36
N HIS A 35 0.05 14.88 -24.74
CA HIS A 35 -0.23 15.38 -26.09
C HIS A 35 0.64 14.70 -27.16
N LEU A 36 1.93 14.54 -26.88
CA LEU A 36 2.85 13.81 -27.76
C LEU A 36 2.45 12.34 -27.88
N THR A 37 1.98 11.73 -26.78
CA THR A 37 1.48 10.36 -26.78
C THR A 37 0.21 10.21 -27.60
N SER A 38 -0.73 11.14 -27.50
CA SER A 38 -1.97 11.12 -28.30
C SER A 38 -1.68 11.29 -29.80
N ILE A 39 -0.76 12.18 -30.14
CA ILE A 39 -0.30 12.38 -31.55
C ILE A 39 0.43 11.13 -32.05
N SER A 40 1.29 10.53 -31.24
CA SER A 40 2.02 9.30 -31.57
C SER A 40 1.08 8.12 -31.79
N VAL A 41 0.01 7.98 -30.98
CA VAL A 41 -1.04 6.97 -31.18
C VAL A 41 -1.77 7.19 -32.51
N LEU A 42 -2.12 8.42 -32.84
CA LEU A 42 -2.72 8.73 -34.16
C LEU A 42 -1.79 8.38 -35.32
N PHE A 43 -0.51 8.73 -35.23
CA PHE A 43 0.48 8.39 -36.25
C PHE A 43 0.66 6.87 -36.35
N LEU A 44 0.77 6.17 -35.22
CA LEU A 44 0.86 4.72 -35.18
C LEU A 44 -0.42 4.06 -35.72
N PHE A 45 -1.59 4.64 -35.41
CA PHE A 45 -2.87 4.22 -35.95
C PHE A 45 -2.89 4.25 -37.50
N PHE A 46 -2.46 5.35 -38.11
CA PHE A 46 -2.39 5.45 -39.58
C PHE A 46 -1.38 4.47 -40.16
N THR A 47 -0.23 4.27 -39.52
CA THR A 47 0.79 3.32 -39.97
C THR A 47 0.28 1.89 -39.94
N VAL A 48 -0.34 1.49 -38.83
CA VAL A 48 -0.92 0.16 -38.67
C VAL A 48 -2.12 -0.04 -39.59
N PHE A 49 -2.95 1.00 -39.76
CA PHE A 49 -4.04 0.98 -40.72
C PHE A 49 -3.53 0.62 -42.12
N PHE A 50 -2.42 1.22 -42.58
CA PHE A 50 -1.81 0.95 -43.89
C PHE A 50 -1.26 -0.49 -44.00
N VAL A 51 -0.65 -0.99 -42.95
CA VAL A 51 -0.06 -2.35 -42.91
C VAL A 51 -1.13 -3.44 -42.82
N VAL A 52 -2.13 -3.28 -41.94
CA VAL A 52 -3.19 -4.28 -41.69
C VAL A 52 -4.17 -4.33 -42.87
N SER A 53 -4.28 -3.28 -43.71
CA SER A 53 -5.13 -3.28 -44.90
C SER A 53 -4.89 -4.46 -45.85
N LYS A 54 -3.72 -5.07 -45.80
CA LYS A 54 -3.36 -6.24 -46.62
C LYS A 54 -3.56 -7.59 -45.91
N ALA A 55 -3.83 -7.61 -44.58
CA ALA A 55 -3.87 -8.82 -43.76
C ALA A 55 -5.26 -9.21 -43.17
N ASP A 56 -6.31 -8.42 -43.43
CA ASP A 56 -7.61 -8.47 -42.76
C ASP A 56 -8.28 -9.87 -42.74
N THR A 57 -8.32 -10.56 -43.89
CA THR A 57 -9.00 -11.88 -43.98
C THR A 57 -8.26 -13.00 -43.27
N ALA A 58 -6.93 -12.93 -43.20
CA ALA A 58 -6.11 -13.91 -42.50
C ALA A 58 -6.23 -13.72 -40.98
N LEU A 59 -6.21 -12.48 -40.49
CA LEU A 59 -6.38 -12.12 -39.10
C LEU A 59 -7.75 -12.54 -38.59
N LEU A 60 -8.83 -12.23 -39.27
CA LEU A 60 -10.19 -12.63 -38.89
C LEU A 60 -10.36 -14.15 -38.84
N ARG A 61 -9.77 -14.89 -39.75
CA ARG A 61 -9.75 -16.37 -39.75
C ARG A 61 -8.95 -16.90 -38.56
N PHE A 62 -7.84 -16.30 -38.20
CA PHE A 62 -7.03 -16.67 -37.06
C PHE A 62 -7.78 -16.40 -35.74
N LEU A 63 -8.39 -15.23 -35.56
CA LEU A 63 -9.19 -14.87 -34.37
C LEU A 63 -10.38 -15.83 -34.18
N LYS A 64 -11.08 -16.21 -35.25
CA LYS A 64 -12.14 -17.22 -35.18
C LYS A 64 -11.66 -18.60 -34.73
N LYS A 65 -10.43 -18.99 -35.07
CA LYS A 65 -9.82 -20.23 -34.60
C LYS A 65 -9.43 -20.19 -33.12
N LEU A 66 -9.09 -19.01 -32.60
CA LEU A 66 -8.74 -18.82 -31.19
C LEU A 66 -9.98 -18.76 -30.27
N GLU A 67 -11.14 -18.36 -30.76
CA GLU A 67 -12.36 -18.18 -29.94
C GLU A 67 -12.70 -19.42 -29.06
N PRO A 68 -12.68 -20.67 -29.54
CA PRO A 68 -12.96 -21.86 -28.72
C PRO A 68 -11.96 -22.07 -27.58
N CYS A 69 -10.71 -21.66 -27.78
CA CYS A 69 -9.62 -21.83 -26.81
C CYS A 69 -9.39 -20.60 -25.92
N SER A 70 -10.18 -19.53 -26.12
CA SER A 70 -9.96 -18.22 -25.48
C SER A 70 -9.88 -18.28 -23.95
N PHE A 71 -10.72 -19.13 -23.31
CA PHE A 71 -10.75 -19.33 -21.86
C PHE A 71 -9.50 -20.05 -21.30
N ARG A 72 -8.62 -20.55 -22.15
CA ARG A 72 -7.31 -21.09 -21.75
C ARG A 72 -6.19 -20.13 -22.14
N ILE A 73 -6.23 -19.63 -23.36
CA ILE A 73 -5.15 -18.81 -23.93
C ILE A 73 -5.00 -17.47 -23.17
N PHE A 74 -6.08 -16.71 -23.01
CA PHE A 74 -5.97 -15.38 -22.41
C PHE A 74 -5.62 -15.39 -20.92
N PRO A 75 -6.19 -16.25 -20.06
CA PRO A 75 -5.68 -16.40 -18.71
C PRO A 75 -4.20 -16.79 -18.65
N SER A 76 -3.73 -17.68 -19.56
CA SER A 76 -2.31 -18.05 -19.64
C SER A 76 -1.44 -16.87 -20.06
N ILE A 77 -1.91 -16.02 -20.98
CA ILE A 77 -1.19 -14.79 -21.36
C ILE A 77 -1.11 -13.84 -20.14
N ALA A 78 -2.20 -13.63 -19.41
CA ALA A 78 -2.20 -12.79 -18.22
C ALA A 78 -1.24 -13.33 -17.13
N PHE A 79 -1.18 -14.66 -16.96
CA PHE A 79 -0.21 -15.30 -16.07
C PHE A 79 1.23 -15.00 -16.50
N VAL A 80 1.55 -15.30 -17.77
CA VAL A 80 2.92 -15.14 -18.30
C VAL A 80 3.34 -13.67 -18.31
N SER A 81 2.47 -12.74 -18.71
CA SER A 81 2.80 -11.31 -18.70
C SER A 81 3.07 -10.78 -17.29
N SER A 82 2.27 -11.19 -16.31
CA SER A 82 2.50 -10.84 -14.89
C SER A 82 3.81 -11.44 -14.37
N LEU A 83 4.12 -12.67 -14.75
CA LEU A 83 5.36 -13.34 -14.37
C LEU A 83 6.59 -12.66 -15.00
N ILE A 84 6.49 -12.25 -16.27
CA ILE A 84 7.55 -11.48 -16.95
C ILE A 84 7.78 -10.14 -16.21
N VAL A 85 6.71 -9.44 -15.83
CA VAL A 85 6.82 -8.19 -15.07
C VAL A 85 7.45 -8.44 -13.71
N SER A 86 7.02 -9.49 -12.97
CA SER A 86 7.62 -9.85 -11.69
C SER A 86 9.13 -10.10 -11.82
N HIS A 87 9.51 -10.95 -12.75
CA HIS A 87 10.90 -11.40 -12.88
C HIS A 87 11.83 -10.33 -13.46
N PHE A 88 11.45 -9.66 -14.55
CA PHE A 88 12.34 -8.75 -15.29
C PHE A 88 12.23 -7.28 -14.86
N ILE A 89 11.12 -6.87 -14.24
CA ILE A 89 10.94 -5.48 -13.79
C ILE A 89 11.09 -5.38 -12.27
N PHE A 90 10.46 -6.28 -11.53
CA PHE A 90 10.50 -6.27 -10.06
C PHE A 90 11.54 -7.21 -9.45
N HIS A 91 12.25 -8.00 -10.28
CA HIS A 91 13.29 -8.94 -9.84
C HIS A 91 12.83 -9.95 -8.79
N ASP A 92 11.54 -10.32 -8.82
CA ASP A 92 10.87 -11.19 -7.83
C ASP A 92 10.99 -10.68 -6.38
N LEU A 93 11.12 -9.36 -6.19
CA LEU A 93 11.31 -8.70 -4.91
C LEU A 93 10.07 -7.86 -4.53
N PRO A 94 9.74 -7.75 -3.25
CA PRO A 94 8.78 -6.75 -2.79
C PRO A 94 9.43 -5.36 -2.85
N HIS A 95 8.73 -4.39 -3.45
CA HIS A 95 9.25 -3.03 -3.67
C HIS A 95 8.69 -2.02 -2.68
N VAL A 96 7.46 -2.20 -2.21
CA VAL A 96 6.82 -1.27 -1.27
C VAL A 96 6.64 -1.91 0.09
N PRO A 97 6.57 -1.10 1.15
CA PRO A 97 6.39 -1.60 2.53
C PRO A 97 5.16 -2.50 2.70
N ASP A 98 4.07 -2.24 1.96
CA ASP A 98 2.88 -3.10 1.94
C ASP A 98 3.24 -4.55 1.60
N GLU A 99 4.02 -4.78 0.55
CA GLU A 99 4.41 -6.10 0.07
C GLU A 99 5.32 -6.83 1.06
N ILE A 100 6.25 -6.07 1.67
CA ILE A 100 7.14 -6.58 2.73
C ILE A 100 6.30 -7.07 3.90
N ASN A 101 5.30 -6.28 4.30
CA ASN A 101 4.38 -6.62 5.39
C ASN A 101 3.51 -7.85 5.09
N TYR A 102 3.00 -7.99 3.87
CA TYR A 102 2.25 -9.20 3.50
C TYR A 102 3.13 -10.45 3.56
N LYS A 103 4.38 -10.36 3.11
CA LYS A 103 5.35 -11.46 3.21
C LYS A 103 5.70 -11.75 4.67
N PHE A 104 6.03 -10.74 5.48
CA PHE A 104 6.29 -10.86 6.92
C PHE A 104 5.14 -11.57 7.65
N LEU A 105 3.90 -11.15 7.41
CA LEU A 105 2.73 -11.76 8.02
C LEU A 105 2.52 -13.20 7.54
N ALA A 106 2.80 -13.50 6.26
CA ALA A 106 2.74 -14.86 5.74
C ALA A 106 3.79 -15.78 6.41
N GLU A 107 5.00 -15.29 6.62
CA GLU A 107 6.06 -16.01 7.35
C GLU A 107 5.68 -16.23 8.83
N SER A 108 5.08 -15.22 9.49
CA SER A 108 4.58 -15.32 10.86
C SER A 108 3.50 -16.39 10.97
N ILE A 109 2.55 -16.43 10.04
CA ILE A 109 1.49 -17.45 9.97
C ILE A 109 2.07 -18.85 9.79
N LEU A 110 3.09 -19.02 8.96
CA LEU A 110 3.81 -20.30 8.83
C LEU A 110 4.53 -20.70 10.11
N GLY A 111 4.97 -19.73 10.92
CA GLY A 111 5.49 -19.93 12.28
C GLY A 111 4.42 -20.23 13.33
N GLY A 112 3.13 -20.28 12.95
CA GLY A 112 2.00 -20.59 13.84
C GLY A 112 1.45 -19.40 14.62
N SER A 113 1.82 -18.17 14.27
CA SER A 113 1.35 -16.94 14.94
C SER A 113 0.99 -15.85 13.93
N ILE A 114 0.19 -14.88 14.35
CA ILE A 114 -0.11 -13.64 13.61
C ILE A 114 0.73 -12.45 14.09
N SER A 115 1.57 -12.68 15.09
CA SER A 115 2.55 -11.74 15.61
C SER A 115 3.87 -12.46 15.83
N THR A 116 4.97 -11.74 15.74
CA THR A 116 6.32 -12.24 16.00
C THR A 116 6.78 -11.71 17.37
N PRO A 117 7.38 -12.51 18.25
CA PRO A 117 7.96 -12.00 19.48
C PRO A 117 8.92 -10.84 19.19
N LEU A 118 8.88 -9.80 20.01
CA LEU A 118 9.82 -8.70 19.88
C LEU A 118 11.25 -9.20 20.10
N HIS A 119 12.16 -8.80 19.22
CA HIS A 119 13.58 -8.99 19.44
C HIS A 119 14.03 -8.15 20.64
N PRO A 120 14.98 -8.62 21.50
CA PRO A 120 15.48 -7.80 22.61
C PRO A 120 16.03 -6.42 22.18
N HIS A 121 16.54 -6.32 20.97
CA HIS A 121 17.01 -5.10 20.34
C HIS A 121 16.13 -4.76 19.12
N TYR A 122 14.83 -4.68 19.31
CA TYR A 122 13.84 -4.48 18.23
C TYR A 122 13.99 -3.14 17.51
N GLU A 123 14.59 -2.15 18.17
CA GLU A 123 14.89 -0.83 17.62
C GLU A 123 15.73 -0.88 16.33
N PHE A 124 16.58 -1.90 16.19
CA PHE A 124 17.39 -2.12 14.99
C PHE A 124 16.64 -2.77 13.82
N PHE A 125 15.43 -3.29 14.07
CA PHE A 125 14.70 -4.16 13.14
C PHE A 125 13.31 -3.64 12.81
N HIS A 126 13.16 -2.32 12.75
CA HIS A 126 11.88 -1.73 12.45
C HIS A 126 11.48 -2.01 11.00
N ILE A 127 10.28 -2.56 10.80
CA ILE A 127 9.63 -2.72 9.52
C ILE A 127 8.50 -1.69 9.45
N LEU A 128 8.51 -0.84 8.42
CA LEU A 128 7.45 0.13 8.20
C LEU A 128 6.08 -0.57 8.08
N TYR A 129 5.04 -0.01 8.69
CA TYR A 129 3.70 -0.60 8.79
C TYR A 129 3.62 -1.89 9.62
N THR A 130 4.58 -2.11 10.53
CA THR A 130 4.43 -3.04 11.64
C THR A 130 4.24 -2.29 12.93
N GLN A 131 3.28 -2.73 13.74
CA GLN A 131 3.07 -2.24 15.09
C GLN A 131 3.87 -3.11 16.06
N GLN A 132 4.64 -2.46 16.91
CA GLN A 132 5.30 -3.11 18.02
C GLN A 132 4.43 -2.96 19.28
N ALA A 133 4.14 -4.08 19.92
CA ALA A 133 3.36 -4.15 21.14
C ALA A 133 3.99 -5.17 22.09
N VAL A 134 3.55 -5.17 23.34
CA VAL A 134 4.00 -6.16 24.35
C VAL A 134 3.76 -7.59 23.88
N SER A 135 2.68 -7.81 23.12
CA SER A 135 2.36 -9.12 22.53
C SER A 135 3.29 -9.52 21.37
N GLY A 136 4.19 -8.64 20.92
CA GLY A 136 5.07 -8.86 19.79
C GLY A 136 4.87 -7.83 18.67
N SER A 137 5.60 -8.01 17.57
CA SER A 137 5.47 -7.22 16.35
C SER A 137 4.41 -7.83 15.44
N TYR A 138 3.48 -7.03 14.93
CA TYR A 138 2.43 -7.46 14.01
C TYR A 138 2.20 -6.47 12.88
N SER A 139 1.84 -6.98 11.71
CA SER A 139 1.51 -6.14 10.55
C SER A 139 0.18 -5.42 10.75
N ILE A 140 0.10 -4.17 10.28
CA ILE A 140 -1.15 -3.39 10.28
C ILE A 140 -2.18 -3.93 9.28
N TYR A 141 -1.74 -4.73 8.30
CA TYR A 141 -2.61 -5.29 7.29
C TYR A 141 -3.44 -6.47 7.81
N GLN A 142 -4.57 -6.67 7.16
CA GLN A 142 -5.45 -7.79 7.45
C GLN A 142 -4.85 -9.12 6.97
N ILE A 143 -5.21 -10.22 7.65
CA ILE A 143 -4.55 -11.53 7.47
C ILE A 143 -4.90 -12.26 6.17
N GLY A 144 -6.01 -11.91 5.51
CA GLY A 144 -6.59 -12.74 4.44
C GLY A 144 -5.67 -12.99 3.25
N TYR A 145 -5.01 -11.95 2.75
CA TYR A 145 -4.06 -12.13 1.65
C TYR A 145 -2.82 -12.91 2.10
N SER A 146 -2.28 -12.62 3.28
CA SER A 146 -1.10 -13.31 3.79
C SER A 146 -1.33 -14.79 4.08
N VAL A 147 -2.54 -15.17 4.50
CA VAL A 147 -2.94 -16.59 4.61
C VAL A 147 -2.92 -17.27 3.24
N PHE A 148 -3.41 -16.58 2.20
CA PHE A 148 -3.38 -17.12 0.84
C PHE A 148 -1.95 -17.14 0.25
N LEU A 149 -1.11 -16.17 0.59
CA LEU A 149 0.29 -16.08 0.17
C LEU A 149 1.19 -17.12 0.87
N ALA A 150 0.86 -17.52 2.11
CA ALA A 150 1.70 -18.38 2.94
C ALA A 150 2.14 -19.70 2.26
N PRO A 151 1.29 -20.46 1.55
CA PRO A 151 1.74 -21.62 0.80
C PRO A 151 2.84 -21.32 -0.22
N PHE A 152 2.74 -20.19 -0.92
CA PHE A 152 3.75 -19.78 -1.91
C PHE A 152 5.06 -19.37 -1.23
N VAL A 153 4.99 -18.74 -0.06
CA VAL A 153 6.17 -18.44 0.77
C VAL A 153 6.81 -19.73 1.28
N PHE A 154 6.02 -20.69 1.73
CA PHE A 154 6.52 -22.01 2.17
C PHE A 154 7.30 -22.73 1.06
N PHE A 155 6.79 -22.73 -0.17
CA PHE A 155 7.48 -23.31 -1.34
C PHE A 155 8.55 -22.37 -1.92
N LYS A 156 8.84 -21.22 -1.33
CA LYS A 156 9.82 -20.21 -1.79
C LYS A 156 9.53 -19.65 -3.20
N VAL A 157 8.27 -19.57 -3.57
CA VAL A 157 7.79 -19.03 -4.86
C VAL A 157 6.68 -17.98 -4.68
N PRO A 158 6.84 -16.99 -3.76
CA PRO A 158 5.80 -15.99 -3.48
C PRO A 158 5.36 -15.23 -4.73
N PHE A 159 6.28 -14.99 -5.66
CA PHE A 159 6.05 -14.28 -6.92
C PHE A 159 5.08 -14.99 -7.88
N LEU A 160 4.75 -16.27 -7.67
CA LEU A 160 3.74 -16.98 -8.48
C LEU A 160 2.30 -16.70 -8.03
N CYS A 161 2.09 -16.17 -6.82
CA CYS A 161 0.77 -15.98 -6.23
C CYS A 161 -0.11 -15.05 -7.08
N ASN A 162 0.34 -13.82 -7.31
CA ASN A 162 -0.45 -12.82 -8.02
C ASN A 162 -0.60 -13.07 -9.53
N PRO A 163 0.39 -13.60 -10.27
CA PRO A 163 0.16 -14.06 -11.64
C PRO A 163 -0.98 -15.07 -11.77
N LEU A 164 -1.09 -16.04 -10.85
CA LEU A 164 -2.19 -17.01 -10.83
C LEU A 164 -3.54 -16.34 -10.55
N LEU A 165 -3.58 -15.38 -9.62
CA LEU A 165 -4.80 -14.61 -9.30
C LEU A 165 -5.24 -13.73 -10.47
N ASN A 166 -4.31 -13.14 -11.22
CA ASN A 166 -4.63 -12.39 -12.43
C ASN A 166 -5.18 -13.28 -13.55
N ALA A 167 -4.58 -14.46 -13.75
CA ALA A 167 -5.13 -15.45 -14.68
C ALA A 167 -6.55 -15.85 -14.31
N LEU A 168 -6.81 -16.09 -13.03
CA LEU A 168 -8.14 -16.38 -12.50
C LEU A 168 -9.11 -15.20 -12.73
N SER A 169 -8.65 -13.97 -12.52
CA SER A 169 -9.47 -12.76 -12.73
C SER A 169 -9.86 -12.58 -14.19
N VAL A 170 -8.93 -12.82 -15.13
CA VAL A 170 -9.22 -12.79 -16.57
C VAL A 170 -10.19 -13.91 -16.97
N PHE A 171 -10.05 -15.09 -16.42
CA PHE A 171 -11.00 -16.18 -16.63
C PHE A 171 -12.39 -15.82 -16.12
N LEU A 172 -12.50 -15.28 -14.91
CA LEU A 172 -13.77 -14.93 -14.28
C LEU A 172 -14.49 -13.79 -15.01
N ILE A 173 -13.77 -12.73 -15.41
CA ILE A 173 -14.39 -11.63 -16.19
C ILE A 173 -14.85 -12.13 -17.56
N GLY A 174 -14.11 -13.07 -18.17
CA GLY A 174 -14.54 -13.75 -19.38
C GLY A 174 -15.84 -14.54 -19.18
N LYS A 175 -15.98 -15.26 -18.06
CA LYS A 175 -17.22 -15.98 -17.71
C LYS A 175 -18.38 -15.02 -17.48
N ILE A 176 -18.18 -13.96 -16.68
CA ILE A 176 -19.19 -12.92 -16.44
C ILE A 176 -19.65 -12.31 -17.78
N THR A 177 -18.71 -11.94 -18.62
CA THR A 177 -18.99 -11.33 -19.93
C THR A 177 -19.74 -12.30 -20.85
N CYS A 178 -19.34 -13.59 -20.84
CA CYS A 178 -20.03 -14.61 -21.63
C CYS A 178 -21.51 -14.77 -21.21
N GLU A 179 -21.78 -14.71 -19.90
CA GLU A 179 -23.14 -14.78 -19.34
C GLU A 179 -23.99 -13.55 -19.70
N PHE A 180 -23.38 -12.39 -19.86
CA PHE A 180 -24.08 -11.14 -20.17
C PHE A 180 -24.24 -10.90 -21.66
N TYR A 181 -23.19 -11.14 -22.46
CA TYR A 181 -23.11 -10.68 -23.83
C TYR A 181 -22.71 -11.76 -24.85
N GLY A 182 -22.41 -12.98 -24.39
CA GLY A 182 -21.98 -14.08 -25.24
C GLY A 182 -20.48 -14.15 -25.52
N LYS A 183 -20.08 -15.15 -26.32
CA LYS A 183 -18.68 -15.57 -26.47
C LYS A 183 -17.80 -14.52 -27.17
N THR A 184 -18.31 -13.82 -28.17
CA THR A 184 -17.53 -12.86 -28.94
C THR A 184 -17.11 -11.65 -28.10
N VAL A 185 -18.04 -11.10 -27.29
CA VAL A 185 -17.69 -10.01 -26.36
C VAL A 185 -16.72 -10.51 -25.30
N ALA A 186 -16.94 -11.74 -24.77
CA ALA A 186 -16.05 -12.35 -23.80
C ALA A 186 -14.62 -12.54 -24.33
N PHE A 187 -14.48 -12.96 -25.60
CA PHE A 187 -13.20 -13.08 -26.28
C PHE A 187 -12.44 -11.74 -26.28
N ILE A 188 -13.09 -10.66 -26.73
CA ILE A 188 -12.48 -9.33 -26.78
C ILE A 188 -12.14 -8.83 -25.36
N THR A 189 -13.06 -9.03 -24.42
CA THR A 189 -12.85 -8.68 -22.99
C THR A 189 -11.61 -9.34 -22.43
N MET A 190 -11.47 -10.65 -22.59
CA MET A 190 -10.31 -11.39 -22.09
C MET A 190 -9.03 -10.98 -22.79
N ALA A 191 -9.06 -10.70 -24.09
CA ALA A 191 -7.90 -10.19 -24.83
C ALA A 191 -7.46 -8.84 -24.26
N LEU A 192 -8.39 -7.88 -24.11
CA LEU A 192 -8.07 -6.56 -23.53
C LEU A 192 -7.48 -6.68 -22.13
N ALA A 193 -8.09 -7.48 -21.26
CA ALA A 193 -7.61 -7.67 -19.89
C ALA A 193 -6.22 -8.31 -19.86
N SER A 194 -5.97 -9.35 -20.67
CA SER A 194 -4.71 -10.10 -20.67
C SER A 194 -3.50 -9.31 -21.15
N PHE A 195 -3.73 -8.36 -22.06
CA PHE A 195 -2.68 -7.50 -22.57
C PHE A 195 -2.59 -6.14 -21.86
N SER A 196 -3.44 -5.89 -20.83
CA SER A 196 -3.36 -4.67 -20.04
C SER A 196 -2.08 -4.61 -19.22
N LEU A 197 -1.29 -3.57 -19.42
CA LEU A 197 -0.07 -3.34 -18.67
C LEU A 197 -0.37 -3.16 -17.15
N PHE A 198 -1.49 -2.50 -16.82
CA PHE A 198 -1.91 -2.34 -15.43
C PHE A 198 -2.17 -3.68 -14.73
N ILE A 199 -2.84 -4.62 -15.42
CA ILE A 199 -3.05 -5.98 -14.89
C ILE A 199 -1.71 -6.71 -14.75
N ALA A 200 -0.83 -6.60 -15.75
CA ALA A 200 0.47 -7.24 -15.71
C ALA A 200 1.35 -6.70 -14.57
N ILE A 201 1.38 -5.36 -14.36
CA ILE A 201 2.12 -4.72 -13.26
C ILE A 201 1.59 -5.20 -11.92
N MET A 202 0.29 -5.06 -11.68
CA MET A 202 -0.31 -5.47 -10.40
C MET A 202 -0.14 -6.97 -10.12
N GLY A 203 -0.15 -7.79 -11.16
CA GLY A 203 0.12 -9.22 -11.06
C GLY A 203 1.59 -9.56 -10.84
N GLY A 204 2.51 -8.67 -11.21
CA GLY A 204 3.94 -8.83 -10.95
C GLY A 204 4.35 -8.47 -9.53
N THR A 205 3.50 -7.79 -8.76
CA THR A 205 3.75 -7.38 -7.37
C THR A 205 3.26 -8.41 -6.36
N LEU A 206 3.59 -8.21 -5.08
CA LEU A 206 2.99 -8.94 -3.94
C LEU A 206 1.85 -8.15 -3.28
N MET A 207 1.22 -7.23 -4.01
CA MET A 207 0.10 -6.44 -3.50
C MET A 207 -1.19 -7.28 -3.40
N ALA A 208 -1.98 -7.05 -2.36
CA ALA A 208 -3.24 -7.78 -2.10
C ALA A 208 -4.34 -7.52 -3.14
N HIS A 209 -4.17 -6.52 -4.02
CA HIS A 209 -5.17 -6.11 -5.01
C HIS A 209 -5.56 -7.22 -5.99
N SER A 210 -4.60 -8.08 -6.43
CA SER A 210 -4.90 -9.21 -7.32
C SER A 210 -5.83 -10.22 -6.66
N PHE A 211 -5.68 -10.47 -5.35
CA PHE A 211 -6.59 -11.33 -4.61
C PHE A 211 -7.95 -10.68 -4.39
N CYS A 212 -7.98 -9.38 -4.10
CA CYS A 212 -9.24 -8.61 -4.03
C CYS A 212 -10.01 -8.67 -5.36
N ALA A 213 -9.33 -8.50 -6.50
CA ALA A 213 -9.96 -8.59 -7.82
C ALA A 213 -10.55 -9.98 -8.07
N ALA A 214 -9.79 -11.05 -7.80
CA ALA A 214 -10.26 -12.42 -7.95
C ALA A 214 -11.50 -12.70 -7.08
N CYS A 215 -11.48 -12.28 -5.80
CA CYS A 215 -12.63 -12.41 -4.89
C CYS A 215 -13.85 -11.59 -5.36
N THR A 216 -13.63 -10.35 -5.82
CA THR A 216 -14.69 -9.48 -6.37
C THR A 216 -15.36 -10.13 -7.57
N LEU A 217 -14.59 -10.60 -8.53
CA LEU A 217 -15.12 -11.25 -9.73
C LEU A 217 -15.78 -12.59 -9.43
N ALA A 218 -15.19 -13.39 -8.53
CA ALA A 218 -15.80 -14.65 -8.10
C ALA A 218 -17.14 -14.40 -7.40
N SER A 219 -17.21 -13.45 -6.46
CA SER A 219 -18.45 -13.13 -5.77
C SER A 219 -19.56 -12.73 -6.75
N PHE A 220 -19.25 -11.89 -7.73
CA PHE A 220 -20.24 -11.47 -8.75
C PHE A 220 -20.60 -12.61 -9.70
N TYR A 221 -19.65 -13.43 -10.14
CA TYR A 221 -19.94 -14.59 -10.98
C TYR A 221 -20.89 -15.58 -10.29
N PHE A 222 -20.64 -15.89 -9.02
CA PHE A 222 -21.52 -16.77 -8.25
C PHE A 222 -22.89 -16.13 -7.95
N ALA A 223 -22.97 -14.80 -7.81
CA ALA A 223 -24.24 -14.10 -7.75
C ALA A 223 -25.05 -14.28 -9.06
N ILE A 224 -24.40 -14.18 -10.22
CA ILE A 224 -25.04 -14.44 -11.52
C ILE A 224 -25.55 -15.89 -11.58
N LEU A 225 -24.73 -16.87 -11.16
CA LEU A 225 -25.13 -18.28 -11.14
C LEU A 225 -26.30 -18.54 -10.16
N SER A 226 -26.32 -17.86 -9.02
CA SER A 226 -27.44 -17.92 -8.07
C SER A 226 -28.74 -17.50 -8.73
N LEU A 227 -28.74 -16.41 -9.50
CA LEU A 227 -29.95 -15.90 -10.16
C LEU A 227 -30.41 -16.78 -11.36
N LYS A 228 -29.48 -17.50 -11.99
CA LYS A 228 -29.77 -18.41 -13.11
C LYS A 228 -30.28 -19.77 -12.67
N ASN A 229 -30.10 -20.15 -11.41
CA ASN A 229 -30.52 -21.44 -10.86
C ASN A 229 -31.74 -21.28 -9.94
N SER A 230 -32.39 -22.39 -9.63
CA SER A 230 -33.53 -22.46 -8.71
C SER A 230 -33.29 -23.51 -7.61
N GLY A 231 -34.15 -23.53 -6.61
CA GLY A 231 -34.06 -24.48 -5.49
C GLY A 231 -32.75 -24.36 -4.70
N GLN A 232 -32.22 -25.50 -4.24
CA GLN A 232 -31.05 -25.55 -3.39
C GLN A 232 -29.77 -24.94 -4.05
N LYS A 233 -29.59 -25.15 -5.36
CA LYS A 233 -28.45 -24.60 -6.10
C LYS A 233 -28.36 -23.07 -6.01
N ARG A 234 -29.50 -22.37 -6.04
CA ARG A 234 -29.56 -20.92 -5.86
C ARG A 234 -28.90 -20.51 -4.55
N TYR A 235 -29.30 -21.14 -3.45
CA TYR A 235 -28.76 -20.77 -2.12
C TYR A 235 -27.33 -21.17 -1.93
N VAL A 236 -26.88 -22.29 -2.51
CA VAL A 236 -25.46 -22.67 -2.51
C VAL A 236 -24.59 -21.60 -3.23
N PHE A 237 -24.98 -21.18 -4.42
CA PHE A 237 -24.27 -20.14 -5.15
C PHE A 237 -24.34 -18.78 -4.45
N THR A 238 -25.45 -18.45 -3.78
CA THR A 238 -25.53 -17.26 -2.92
C THR A 238 -24.53 -17.33 -1.76
N ALA A 239 -24.46 -18.46 -1.08
CA ALA A 239 -23.51 -18.66 0.03
C ALA A 239 -22.04 -18.57 -0.45
N VAL A 240 -21.73 -19.15 -1.62
CA VAL A 240 -20.38 -19.03 -2.22
C VAL A 240 -20.07 -17.59 -2.61
N SER A 241 -21.03 -16.85 -3.17
CA SER A 241 -20.88 -15.41 -3.45
C SER A 241 -20.55 -14.64 -2.17
N ALA A 242 -21.33 -14.89 -1.10
CA ALA A 242 -21.13 -14.27 0.21
C ALA A 242 -19.77 -14.64 0.85
N LEU A 243 -19.30 -15.87 0.64
CA LEU A 243 -17.98 -16.33 1.12
C LEU A 243 -16.84 -15.49 0.51
N PHE A 244 -16.90 -15.21 -0.80
CA PHE A 244 -15.90 -14.35 -1.44
C PHE A 244 -15.98 -12.89 -0.98
N ILE A 245 -17.19 -12.35 -0.70
CA ILE A 245 -17.34 -11.05 -0.05
C ILE A 245 -16.70 -11.07 1.35
N SER A 246 -16.89 -12.15 2.09
CA SER A 246 -16.32 -12.32 3.42
C SER A 246 -14.79 -12.40 3.39
N PHE A 247 -14.20 -13.05 2.40
CA PHE A 247 -12.74 -13.01 2.23
C PHE A 247 -12.22 -11.60 1.98
N LEU A 248 -12.94 -10.78 1.20
CA LEU A 248 -12.57 -9.36 1.03
C LEU A 248 -12.50 -8.61 2.35
N MET A 249 -13.34 -8.95 3.34
CA MET A 249 -13.30 -8.32 4.66
C MET A 249 -11.95 -8.55 5.37
N PHE A 250 -11.36 -9.73 5.21
CA PHE A 250 -10.05 -10.07 5.77
C PHE A 250 -8.87 -9.57 4.94
N ILE A 251 -9.13 -8.89 3.81
CA ILE A 251 -8.08 -8.31 2.95
C ILE A 251 -8.18 -6.78 3.00
N ARG A 252 -9.34 -6.25 2.60
CA ARG A 252 -9.67 -4.83 2.55
C ARG A 252 -11.13 -4.64 2.95
N PRO A 253 -11.44 -4.36 4.23
CA PRO A 253 -12.81 -4.31 4.76
C PRO A 253 -13.72 -3.35 3.99
N GLN A 254 -13.19 -2.19 3.57
CA GLN A 254 -13.92 -1.21 2.79
C GLN A 254 -14.36 -1.77 1.42
N ASN A 255 -13.52 -2.55 0.75
CA ASN A 255 -13.87 -3.15 -0.55
C ASN A 255 -14.96 -4.22 -0.37
N ALA A 256 -14.96 -4.97 0.74
CA ALA A 256 -16.04 -5.91 1.06
C ALA A 256 -17.39 -5.20 1.13
N LEU A 257 -17.46 -4.03 1.77
CA LEU A 257 -18.67 -3.21 1.85
C LEU A 257 -19.11 -2.73 0.46
N PHE A 258 -18.19 -2.25 -0.39
CA PHE A 258 -18.51 -1.77 -1.74
C PHE A 258 -19.09 -2.89 -2.60
N ILE A 259 -18.48 -4.07 -2.55
CA ILE A 259 -18.94 -5.23 -3.31
C ILE A 259 -20.24 -5.80 -2.75
N LEU A 260 -20.45 -5.76 -1.44
CA LEU A 260 -21.72 -6.11 -0.82
C LEU A 260 -22.87 -5.20 -1.33
N ILE A 261 -22.66 -3.89 -1.37
CA ILE A 261 -23.63 -2.92 -1.90
C ILE A 261 -23.88 -3.20 -3.38
N PHE A 262 -22.84 -3.40 -4.17
CA PHE A 262 -22.95 -3.70 -5.60
C PHE A 262 -23.74 -4.97 -5.87
N ILE A 263 -23.40 -6.09 -5.20
CA ILE A 263 -24.06 -7.38 -5.43
C ILE A 263 -25.49 -7.38 -4.90
N SER A 264 -25.75 -6.77 -3.75
CA SER A 264 -27.10 -6.62 -3.21
C SER A 264 -27.98 -5.79 -4.15
N GLY A 265 -27.44 -4.70 -4.69
CA GLY A 265 -28.11 -3.89 -5.71
C GLY A 265 -28.39 -4.68 -6.99
N TYR A 266 -27.40 -5.45 -7.48
CA TYR A 266 -27.59 -6.34 -8.64
C TYR A 266 -28.70 -7.36 -8.41
N ILE A 267 -28.74 -8.04 -7.26
CA ILE A 267 -29.78 -8.99 -6.91
C ILE A 267 -31.15 -8.27 -6.85
N PHE A 268 -31.22 -7.11 -6.18
CA PHE A 268 -32.43 -6.33 -6.02
C PHE A 268 -33.09 -5.95 -7.36
N VAL A 269 -32.30 -5.48 -8.33
CA VAL A 269 -32.81 -5.07 -9.65
C VAL A 269 -33.07 -6.24 -10.59
N SER A 270 -32.65 -7.46 -10.23
CA SER A 270 -32.70 -8.65 -11.09
C SER A 270 -33.80 -9.65 -10.72
N VAL A 271 -34.39 -9.59 -9.50
CA VAL A 271 -35.43 -10.50 -9.03
C VAL A 271 -36.60 -9.72 -8.43
N ASP A 272 -37.75 -10.43 -8.27
CA ASP A 272 -38.90 -9.89 -7.53
C ASP A 272 -38.61 -9.74 -6.03
N LYS A 273 -39.31 -8.86 -5.33
CA LYS A 273 -39.10 -8.55 -3.90
C LYS A 273 -39.14 -9.82 -3.02
N LYS A 274 -40.06 -10.78 -3.30
CA LYS A 274 -40.17 -12.01 -2.53
C LYS A 274 -38.92 -12.89 -2.65
N SER A 275 -38.35 -13.00 -3.84
CA SER A 275 -37.09 -13.72 -4.09
C SER A 275 -35.92 -13.01 -3.45
N PHE A 276 -35.89 -11.68 -3.51
CA PHE A 276 -34.86 -10.87 -2.84
C PHE A 276 -34.81 -11.16 -1.34
N PHE A 277 -35.93 -11.06 -0.64
CA PHE A 277 -36.02 -11.33 0.80
C PHE A 277 -35.73 -12.78 1.21
N ARG A 278 -35.68 -13.73 0.26
CA ARG A 278 -35.24 -15.11 0.50
C ARG A 278 -33.74 -15.30 0.28
N ILE A 279 -33.12 -14.54 -0.62
CA ILE A 279 -31.70 -14.63 -0.99
C ILE A 279 -30.84 -13.88 0.02
N ILE A 280 -31.21 -12.65 0.39
CA ILE A 280 -30.42 -11.77 1.26
C ILE A 280 -30.15 -12.38 2.64
N PRO A 281 -31.07 -13.08 3.33
CA PRO A 281 -30.73 -13.71 4.61
C PRO A 281 -29.62 -14.77 4.52
N VAL A 282 -29.59 -15.54 3.42
CA VAL A 282 -28.52 -16.54 3.21
C VAL A 282 -27.17 -15.86 3.06
N MET A 283 -27.10 -14.78 2.27
CA MET A 283 -25.91 -13.99 2.12
C MET A 283 -25.50 -13.34 3.45
N GLY A 284 -26.46 -12.73 4.15
CA GLY A 284 -26.25 -12.07 5.44
C GLY A 284 -25.75 -13.03 6.53
N SER A 285 -26.28 -14.26 6.59
CA SER A 285 -25.82 -15.27 7.56
C SER A 285 -24.38 -15.67 7.38
N VAL A 286 -23.93 -15.87 6.14
CA VAL A 286 -22.51 -16.17 5.86
C VAL A 286 -21.63 -14.98 6.24
N ILE A 287 -21.99 -13.78 5.81
CA ILE A 287 -21.20 -12.56 6.11
C ILE A 287 -21.16 -12.32 7.62
N PHE A 288 -22.24 -12.55 8.34
CA PHE A 288 -22.32 -12.36 9.79
C PHE A 288 -21.37 -13.30 10.56
N ILE A 289 -21.26 -14.57 10.16
CA ILE A 289 -20.31 -15.51 10.75
C ILE A 289 -18.88 -15.01 10.55
N PHE A 290 -18.53 -14.58 9.35
CA PHE A 290 -17.18 -14.06 9.05
C PHE A 290 -16.92 -12.70 9.68
N LEU A 291 -17.95 -11.87 9.90
CA LEU A 291 -17.83 -10.62 10.65
C LEU A 291 -17.41 -10.88 12.11
N ILE A 292 -18.00 -11.88 12.75
CA ILE A 292 -17.61 -12.28 14.11
C ILE A 292 -16.13 -12.72 14.13
N LEU A 293 -15.71 -13.53 13.17
CA LEU A 293 -14.32 -13.97 13.05
C LEU A 293 -13.36 -12.78 12.79
N PHE A 294 -13.79 -11.81 11.98
CA PHE A 294 -13.03 -10.60 11.69
C PHE A 294 -12.85 -9.74 12.95
N LEU A 295 -13.93 -9.48 13.68
CA LEU A 295 -13.90 -8.74 14.94
C LEU A 295 -13.03 -9.44 15.99
N TYR A 296 -13.15 -10.78 16.08
CA TYR A 296 -12.28 -11.56 16.95
C TYR A 296 -10.80 -11.47 16.54
N SER A 297 -10.48 -11.48 15.24
CA SER A 297 -9.11 -11.32 14.76
C SER A 297 -8.52 -9.95 15.10
N ASN A 298 -9.32 -8.90 15.08
CA ASN A 298 -8.89 -7.57 15.53
C ASN A 298 -8.62 -7.58 17.03
N TYR A 299 -9.56 -8.09 17.84
CA TYR A 299 -9.40 -8.19 19.30
C TYR A 299 -8.15 -8.98 19.69
N ALA A 300 -7.89 -10.12 19.06
CA ALA A 300 -6.74 -10.97 19.36
C ALA A 300 -5.39 -10.28 19.14
N VAL A 301 -5.32 -9.26 18.29
CA VAL A 301 -4.07 -8.54 17.96
C VAL A 301 -3.99 -7.17 18.61
N SER A 302 -5.07 -6.37 18.53
CA SER A 302 -5.07 -4.97 18.99
C SER A 302 -5.64 -4.79 20.40
N GLY A 303 -6.29 -5.84 20.95
CA GLY A 303 -7.02 -5.73 22.22
C GLY A 303 -8.36 -4.99 22.10
N ASN A 304 -8.70 -4.48 20.90
CA ASN A 304 -9.93 -3.75 20.64
C ASN A 304 -10.71 -4.39 19.50
N ILE A 305 -12.03 -4.55 19.66
CA ILE A 305 -12.90 -5.21 18.69
C ILE A 305 -13.14 -4.31 17.45
N THR A 306 -13.31 -3.02 17.66
CA THR A 306 -13.76 -2.07 16.64
C THR A 306 -12.65 -1.28 15.99
N GLU A 307 -11.52 -1.11 16.65
CA GLU A 307 -10.38 -0.38 16.12
C GLU A 307 -9.60 -1.25 15.13
N LEU A 308 -9.52 -0.81 13.88
CA LEU A 308 -8.71 -1.49 12.88
C LEU A 308 -7.22 -1.31 13.21
N LYS A 309 -6.42 -2.37 13.01
CA LYS A 309 -4.95 -2.31 13.20
C LYS A 309 -4.30 -1.14 12.46
N HIS A 310 -4.76 -0.89 11.25
CA HIS A 310 -4.32 0.21 10.42
C HIS A 310 -4.66 1.57 11.04
N GLU A 311 -5.86 1.74 11.57
CA GLU A 311 -6.27 2.95 12.26
C GLU A 311 -5.46 3.16 13.55
N LYS A 312 -5.30 2.10 14.34
CA LYS A 312 -4.46 2.12 15.54
C LYS A 312 -3.03 2.57 15.22
N TYR A 313 -2.40 2.01 14.20
CA TYR A 313 -1.04 2.39 13.79
C TYR A 313 -0.94 3.88 13.48
N TRP A 314 -1.86 4.41 12.69
CA TRP A 314 -1.80 5.82 12.28
C TRP A 314 -2.16 6.77 13.43
N ASN A 315 -3.12 6.43 14.27
CA ASN A 315 -3.43 7.24 15.46
C ASN A 315 -2.28 7.30 16.45
N VAL A 316 -1.43 6.31 16.42
CA VAL A 316 -0.37 6.04 17.38
C VAL A 316 0.99 6.49 16.85
N SER A 317 1.34 6.15 15.62
CA SER A 317 2.63 6.48 15.00
C SER A 317 2.69 7.90 14.48
N GLU A 318 1.54 8.54 14.32
CA GLU A 318 1.42 9.87 13.75
C GLU A 318 0.69 10.79 14.74
N PRO A 319 1.36 11.82 15.26
CA PRO A 319 0.75 12.77 16.20
C PRO A 319 -0.28 13.69 15.54
N VAL A 320 -0.75 13.38 14.35
CA VAL A 320 -1.70 14.20 13.58
C VAL A 320 -3.08 13.59 13.66
N ASP A 321 -4.01 14.31 14.29
CA ASP A 321 -5.41 13.92 14.34
C ASP A 321 -6.01 13.79 12.93
N ASN A 322 -6.89 12.80 12.76
CA ASN A 322 -7.63 12.55 11.52
C ASN A 322 -6.83 12.08 10.29
N CYS A 323 -5.60 11.56 10.46
CA CYS A 323 -4.78 11.11 9.33
C CYS A 323 -5.45 10.00 8.52
N MET A 324 -6.31 9.18 9.13
CA MET A 324 -7.04 8.11 8.46
C MET A 324 -8.56 8.29 8.55
N GLY A 325 -9.23 7.93 7.48
CA GLY A 325 -10.68 7.95 7.40
C GLY A 325 -11.20 8.30 6.01
N LEU A 326 -12.48 8.04 5.80
CA LEU A 326 -13.24 8.46 4.62
C LEU A 326 -14.10 9.67 5.00
N GLY A 327 -14.09 10.68 4.18
CA GLY A 327 -14.94 11.86 4.35
C GLY A 327 -14.21 13.18 4.23
N LEU A 328 -14.99 14.25 4.06
CA LEU A 328 -14.47 15.60 4.16
C LEU A 328 -14.03 15.87 5.60
N GLY A 329 -13.00 16.68 5.78
CA GLY A 329 -12.41 16.95 7.09
C GLY A 329 -11.49 15.85 7.61
N LYS A 330 -11.25 14.78 6.82
CA LYS A 330 -10.30 13.71 7.12
C LYS A 330 -9.04 13.85 6.28
N GLY A 331 -7.94 13.35 6.79
CA GLY A 331 -6.67 13.32 6.07
C GLY A 331 -5.62 14.28 6.61
N CYS A 332 -4.37 13.95 6.32
CA CYS A 332 -3.18 14.66 6.72
C CYS A 332 -2.24 14.85 5.51
N LYS A 333 -1.09 15.48 5.70
CA LYS A 333 -0.13 15.74 4.61
C LYS A 333 0.48 14.47 4.00
N PHE A 334 0.36 13.34 4.69
CA PHE A 334 0.93 12.09 4.19
C PHE A 334 0.17 11.50 3.00
N GLY A 335 0.92 11.05 2.01
CA GLY A 335 0.36 10.34 0.86
C GLY A 335 -0.41 11.20 -0.13
N THR A 336 -0.27 12.53 -0.03
CA THR A 336 -0.78 13.47 -1.01
C THR A 336 0.26 14.55 -1.32
N PRO A 337 0.45 14.94 -2.59
CA PRO A 337 1.31 16.07 -2.95
C PRO A 337 0.67 17.42 -2.64
N TYR A 338 -0.59 17.43 -2.22
CA TYR A 338 -1.33 18.66 -1.95
C TYR A 338 -1.16 19.07 -0.50
N GLU A 339 -1.05 20.40 -0.26
CA GLU A 339 -1.14 20.92 1.09
C GLU A 339 -2.52 20.64 1.66
N MET A 340 -2.56 19.88 2.74
CA MET A 340 -3.79 19.56 3.43
C MET A 340 -4.05 20.65 4.47
N PRO A 341 -5.20 21.37 4.40
CA PRO A 341 -5.52 22.37 5.40
C PRO A 341 -5.81 21.70 6.77
N PRO A 342 -5.75 22.47 7.87
CA PRO A 342 -6.02 21.94 9.21
C PRO A 342 -7.38 21.23 9.34
N GLU A 343 -8.37 21.69 8.58
CA GLU A 343 -9.70 21.08 8.49
C GLU A 343 -9.73 19.76 7.68
N GLY A 344 -8.60 19.33 7.12
CA GLY A 344 -8.49 18.09 6.34
C GLY A 344 -8.99 18.21 4.90
N LEU A 345 -9.47 17.10 4.32
CA LEU A 345 -9.88 17.01 2.92
C LEU A 345 -11.04 17.94 2.60
N THR A 346 -10.82 18.86 1.67
CA THR A 346 -11.86 19.74 1.12
C THR A 346 -12.35 19.27 -0.25
N LEU A 347 -13.51 19.74 -0.71
CA LEU A 347 -14.03 19.38 -2.03
C LEU A 347 -13.06 19.69 -3.18
N PRO A 348 -12.43 20.87 -3.27
CA PRO A 348 -11.46 21.15 -4.33
C PRO A 348 -10.28 20.17 -4.33
N ILE A 349 -9.74 19.83 -3.16
CA ILE A 349 -8.65 18.87 -3.03
C ILE A 349 -9.12 17.46 -3.43
N ALA A 350 -10.34 17.04 -3.02
CA ALA A 350 -10.93 15.77 -3.42
C ALA A 350 -11.07 15.64 -4.96
N PHE A 351 -11.47 16.72 -5.62
CA PHE A 351 -11.51 16.77 -7.10
C PHE A 351 -10.11 16.64 -7.71
N LYS A 352 -9.11 17.37 -7.18
CA LYS A 352 -7.71 17.30 -7.67
C LYS A 352 -7.14 15.88 -7.53
N ILE A 353 -7.28 15.28 -6.34
CA ILE A 353 -6.83 13.90 -6.09
C ILE A 353 -7.54 12.90 -7.01
N THR A 354 -8.85 13.05 -7.20
CA THR A 354 -9.62 12.14 -8.06
C THR A 354 -9.21 12.30 -9.53
N ALA A 355 -8.99 13.52 -10.00
CA ALA A 355 -8.50 13.79 -11.36
C ALA A 355 -7.12 13.17 -11.59
N GLU A 356 -6.21 13.29 -10.62
CA GLU A 356 -4.90 12.67 -10.68
C GLU A 356 -4.99 11.13 -10.75
N ARG A 357 -5.78 10.50 -9.88
CA ARG A 357 -6.00 9.05 -9.95
C ARG A 357 -6.61 8.61 -11.28
N LEU A 358 -7.58 9.38 -11.82
CA LEU A 358 -8.17 9.08 -13.13
C LEU A 358 -7.16 9.24 -14.25
N TYR A 359 -6.26 10.22 -14.18
CA TYR A 359 -5.18 10.37 -15.14
C TYR A 359 -4.27 9.15 -15.18
N TYR A 360 -3.74 8.73 -14.02
CA TYR A 360 -2.91 7.52 -13.95
C TYR A 360 -3.67 6.26 -14.34
N PHE A 361 -4.94 6.18 -13.99
CA PHE A 361 -5.79 5.06 -14.38
C PHE A 361 -5.94 4.94 -15.90
N VAL A 362 -6.30 6.04 -16.54
CA VAL A 362 -6.53 6.08 -18.00
C VAL A 362 -5.23 5.82 -18.77
N SER A 363 -4.10 6.32 -18.27
CA SER A 363 -2.80 6.16 -18.96
C SER A 363 -2.24 4.74 -18.92
N VAL A 364 -2.63 3.92 -17.95
CA VAL A 364 -2.04 2.59 -17.73
C VAL A 364 -3.00 1.45 -18.05
N ILE A 365 -4.32 1.60 -17.80
CA ILE A 365 -5.25 0.47 -17.86
C ILE A 365 -5.65 0.06 -19.27
N ALA A 366 -5.88 1.02 -20.13
CA ALA A 366 -6.63 0.77 -21.38
C ALA A 366 -5.79 1.00 -22.63
N PHE A 367 -4.50 0.67 -22.59
CA PHE A 367 -3.58 0.78 -23.72
C PHE A 367 -3.35 2.21 -24.23
N SER A 368 -4.34 3.07 -24.11
CA SER A 368 -4.32 4.47 -24.53
C SER A 368 -5.57 5.16 -23.98
N PRO A 369 -5.50 6.45 -23.61
CA PRO A 369 -6.68 7.24 -23.28
C PRO A 369 -7.80 7.16 -24.31
N LEU A 370 -7.44 6.95 -25.58
CA LEU A 370 -8.41 6.83 -26.68
C LEU A 370 -9.30 5.59 -26.57
N MET A 371 -8.89 4.53 -25.84
CA MET A 371 -9.74 3.36 -25.61
C MET A 371 -11.01 3.70 -24.81
N PHE A 372 -10.97 4.73 -23.99
CA PHE A 372 -12.15 5.24 -23.29
C PHE A 372 -13.19 5.86 -24.23
N LEU A 373 -12.78 6.24 -25.45
CA LEU A 373 -13.72 6.65 -26.49
C LEU A 373 -14.77 5.56 -26.77
N PHE A 374 -14.40 4.28 -26.69
CA PHE A 374 -15.33 3.18 -26.86
C PHE A 374 -16.39 3.12 -25.76
N LEU A 375 -16.06 3.51 -24.52
CA LEU A 375 -17.06 3.65 -23.46
C LEU A 375 -18.06 4.77 -23.77
N ILE A 376 -17.56 5.90 -24.26
CA ILE A 376 -18.38 7.04 -24.66
C ILE A 376 -19.29 6.61 -25.84
N LEU A 377 -18.74 5.98 -26.87
CA LEU A 377 -19.49 5.49 -28.01
C LEU A 377 -20.55 4.45 -27.62
N LEU A 378 -20.26 3.56 -26.64
CA LEU A 378 -21.21 2.61 -26.11
C LEU A 378 -22.48 3.30 -25.65
N PHE A 379 -22.39 4.33 -24.81
CA PHE A 379 -23.56 5.00 -24.23
C PHE A 379 -24.33 5.85 -25.25
N PHE A 380 -23.68 6.29 -26.32
CA PHE A 380 -24.35 7.07 -27.38
C PHE A 380 -25.03 6.21 -28.45
N TYR A 381 -24.49 5.04 -28.74
CA TYR A 381 -25.00 4.19 -29.82
C TYR A 381 -25.77 2.98 -29.33
N ALA A 382 -25.74 2.64 -28.05
CA ALA A 382 -26.56 1.56 -27.50
C ALA A 382 -28.05 1.95 -27.58
N LYS A 383 -28.83 1.17 -28.35
CA LYS A 383 -30.25 1.43 -28.58
C LYS A 383 -31.18 0.48 -27.83
N ASP A 384 -30.71 -0.73 -27.53
CA ASP A 384 -31.49 -1.79 -26.94
C ASP A 384 -31.51 -1.72 -25.41
N ALA A 385 -32.68 -1.70 -24.79
CA ALA A 385 -32.86 -1.56 -23.36
C ALA A 385 -32.22 -2.70 -22.53
N ALA A 386 -32.25 -3.93 -23.02
CA ALA A 386 -31.73 -5.09 -22.27
C ALA A 386 -30.19 -5.10 -22.13
N PRO A 387 -29.41 -4.87 -23.20
CA PRO A 387 -27.99 -4.69 -23.05
C PRO A 387 -27.61 -3.47 -22.22
N ILE A 388 -28.31 -2.34 -22.34
CA ILE A 388 -28.04 -1.11 -21.55
C ILE A 388 -28.17 -1.39 -20.03
N LYS A 389 -29.18 -2.15 -19.60
CA LYS A 389 -29.32 -2.53 -18.19
C LYS A 389 -28.07 -3.28 -17.68
N LYS A 390 -27.52 -4.20 -18.47
CA LYS A 390 -26.30 -4.95 -18.12
C LYS A 390 -25.07 -4.04 -18.10
N ASP A 391 -24.98 -3.12 -19.07
CA ASP A 391 -23.90 -2.12 -19.14
C ASP A 391 -23.90 -1.22 -17.89
N LEU A 392 -25.08 -0.75 -17.46
CA LEU A 392 -25.23 0.05 -16.23
C LEU A 392 -24.90 -0.73 -14.97
N ILE A 393 -25.21 -2.02 -14.90
CA ILE A 393 -24.82 -2.89 -13.79
C ILE A 393 -23.29 -2.97 -13.70
N LEU A 394 -22.58 -3.22 -14.80
CA LEU A 394 -21.13 -3.30 -14.77
C LEU A 394 -20.49 -1.93 -14.44
N LEU A 395 -21.01 -0.86 -15.02
CA LEU A 395 -20.54 0.49 -14.73
C LEU A 395 -20.76 0.88 -13.27
N SER A 396 -21.87 0.45 -12.64
CA SER A 396 -22.18 0.80 -11.25
C SER A 396 -21.12 0.29 -10.28
N CYS A 397 -20.47 -0.83 -10.55
CA CYS A 397 -19.36 -1.30 -9.73
C CYS A 397 -18.21 -0.29 -9.73
N TYR A 398 -17.81 0.18 -10.92
CA TYR A 398 -16.77 1.20 -11.04
C TYR A 398 -17.15 2.52 -10.37
N LEU A 399 -18.41 2.96 -10.57
CA LEU A 399 -18.90 4.21 -10.00
C LEU A 399 -18.96 4.17 -8.47
N ILE A 400 -19.27 3.04 -7.83
CA ILE A 400 -19.23 2.89 -6.38
C ILE A 400 -17.79 3.16 -5.88
N PHE A 401 -16.79 2.54 -6.48
CA PHE A 401 -15.39 2.79 -6.10
C PHE A 401 -14.99 4.25 -6.33
N LEU A 402 -15.36 4.84 -7.48
CA LEU A 402 -15.05 6.22 -7.80
C LEU A 402 -15.65 7.18 -6.77
N VAL A 403 -16.93 7.01 -6.41
CA VAL A 403 -17.63 7.87 -5.45
C VAL A 403 -17.04 7.74 -4.05
N VAL A 404 -16.73 6.52 -3.60
CA VAL A 404 -16.20 6.33 -2.24
C VAL A 404 -14.76 6.83 -2.13
N TYR A 405 -13.90 6.50 -3.10
CA TYR A 405 -12.53 6.99 -3.08
C TYR A 405 -12.41 8.49 -3.41
N PHE A 406 -13.45 9.14 -3.92
CA PHE A 406 -13.50 10.60 -3.98
C PHE A 406 -13.37 11.25 -2.58
N PHE A 407 -13.88 10.60 -1.55
CA PHE A 407 -13.78 11.04 -0.17
C PHE A 407 -12.54 10.50 0.58
N TYR A 408 -11.54 9.98 -0.15
CA TYR A 408 -10.31 9.47 0.43
C TYR A 408 -9.12 10.33 0.00
N TYR A 409 -8.42 10.91 0.97
CA TYR A 409 -7.39 11.92 0.72
C TYR A 409 -6.07 11.38 0.16
N TYR A 410 -5.73 10.10 0.42
CA TYR A 410 -4.45 9.51 0.04
C TYR A 410 -4.38 9.28 -1.47
N THR A 411 -3.48 9.99 -2.17
CA THR A 411 -3.42 9.98 -3.65
C THR A 411 -2.99 8.63 -4.19
N ASP A 412 -1.94 8.06 -3.61
CA ASP A 412 -1.31 6.78 -3.90
C ASP A 412 -1.40 6.33 -5.37
N THR A 413 -0.47 6.84 -6.15
CA THR A 413 -0.32 6.51 -7.56
C THR A 413 0.76 5.46 -7.82
N GLY A 414 1.32 4.86 -6.77
CA GLY A 414 2.25 3.74 -6.86
C GLY A 414 1.61 2.56 -7.62
N TYR A 415 2.27 2.08 -8.65
CA TYR A 415 1.75 1.07 -9.58
C TYR A 415 0.52 1.52 -10.39
N GLY A 416 0.29 2.81 -10.54
CA GLY A 416 -0.91 3.39 -11.14
C GLY A 416 -2.01 3.64 -10.10
N ALA A 417 -3.24 3.87 -10.56
CA ALA A 417 -4.37 4.13 -9.66
C ALA A 417 -4.89 2.84 -9.02
N ARG A 418 -4.09 2.23 -8.15
CA ARG A 418 -4.33 0.89 -7.59
C ARG A 418 -5.65 0.74 -6.83
N TYR A 419 -6.21 1.84 -6.29
CA TYR A 419 -7.53 1.79 -5.63
C TYR A 419 -8.69 1.47 -6.57
N TYR A 420 -8.52 1.64 -7.88
CA TYR A 420 -9.51 1.27 -8.90
C TYR A 420 -9.20 -0.06 -9.58
N PHE A 421 -8.19 -0.81 -9.10
CA PHE A 421 -7.77 -2.04 -9.75
C PHE A 421 -8.89 -3.10 -9.78
N GLU A 422 -9.54 -3.37 -8.65
CA GLU A 422 -10.56 -4.40 -8.53
C GLU A 422 -11.78 -4.14 -9.43
N CYS A 423 -12.23 -2.89 -9.48
CA CYS A 423 -13.37 -2.49 -10.29
C CYS A 423 -13.03 -2.28 -11.77
N SER A 424 -11.74 -2.14 -12.11
CA SER A 424 -11.28 -1.92 -13.49
C SER A 424 -11.68 -3.05 -14.44
N PHE A 425 -11.71 -4.28 -13.94
CA PHE A 425 -12.11 -5.45 -14.73
C PHE A 425 -13.50 -5.30 -15.35
N PHE A 426 -14.43 -4.59 -14.70
CA PHE A 426 -15.78 -4.37 -15.20
C PHE A 426 -15.85 -3.38 -16.38
N LEU A 427 -14.79 -2.62 -16.63
CA LEU A 427 -14.72 -1.71 -17.78
C LEU A 427 -14.35 -2.44 -19.09
N PHE A 428 -13.59 -3.53 -19.03
CA PHE A 428 -13.20 -4.27 -20.25
C PHE A 428 -14.39 -4.82 -21.04
N PRO A 429 -15.44 -5.40 -20.42
CA PRO A 429 -16.65 -5.77 -21.16
C PRO A 429 -17.35 -4.60 -21.83
N LEU A 430 -17.36 -3.43 -21.18
CA LEU A 430 -17.98 -2.22 -21.71
C LEU A 430 -17.18 -1.68 -22.93
N ILE A 431 -15.86 -1.65 -22.82
CA ILE A 431 -14.98 -1.30 -23.94
C ILE A 431 -15.18 -2.28 -25.10
N ALA A 432 -15.20 -3.60 -24.81
CA ALA A 432 -15.41 -4.63 -25.83
C ALA A 432 -16.76 -4.47 -26.56
N ARG A 433 -17.82 -4.11 -25.82
CA ARG A 433 -19.11 -3.78 -26.43
C ARG A 433 -19.05 -2.52 -27.29
N GLY A 434 -18.39 -1.47 -26.82
CA GLY A 434 -18.19 -0.24 -27.60
C GLY A 434 -17.45 -0.50 -28.91
N ILE A 435 -16.43 -1.38 -28.88
CA ILE A 435 -15.70 -1.83 -30.09
C ILE A 435 -16.65 -2.52 -31.06
N ILE A 436 -17.50 -3.43 -30.60
CA ILE A 436 -18.47 -4.14 -31.46
C ILE A 436 -19.48 -3.16 -32.04
N LEU A 437 -20.03 -2.27 -31.24
CA LEU A 437 -20.99 -1.26 -31.73
C LEU A 437 -20.36 -0.33 -32.75
N MET A 438 -19.13 0.11 -32.57
CA MET A 438 -18.41 0.90 -33.57
C MET A 438 -18.23 0.11 -34.87
N TYR A 439 -17.87 -1.18 -34.77
CA TYR A 439 -17.77 -2.04 -35.96
C TYR A 439 -19.11 -2.17 -36.70
N GLU A 440 -20.21 -2.37 -35.97
CA GLU A 440 -21.57 -2.48 -36.54
C GLU A 440 -22.04 -1.15 -37.15
N GLU A 441 -21.85 -0.02 -36.47
CA GLU A 441 -22.23 1.29 -36.97
C GLU A 441 -21.39 1.72 -38.20
N SER A 442 -20.07 1.42 -38.20
CA SER A 442 -19.22 1.67 -39.35
C SER A 442 -19.70 0.94 -40.61
N ARG A 443 -20.39 -0.17 -40.42
CA ARG A 443 -21.05 -0.95 -41.49
C ARG A 443 -22.14 -0.18 -42.24
N LYS A 444 -22.83 0.73 -41.60
CA LYS A 444 -23.88 1.55 -42.19
C LYS A 444 -23.32 2.68 -43.10
N PHE A 445 -22.10 3.15 -42.77
CA PHE A 445 -21.48 4.25 -43.53
C PHE A 445 -20.71 3.80 -44.78
N TYR A 446 -20.06 2.63 -44.71
CA TYR A 446 -19.15 2.17 -45.77
C TYR A 446 -19.74 1.10 -46.70
N GLY A 447 -21.07 0.86 -46.70
CA GLY A 447 -21.76 -0.08 -47.59
C GLY A 447 -21.23 -1.52 -47.48
N SER A 448 -21.22 -2.27 -48.58
CA SER A 448 -20.79 -3.68 -48.64
C SER A 448 -19.26 -3.89 -48.64
N ALA A 449 -18.46 -2.82 -48.65
CA ALA A 449 -17.02 -2.90 -48.58
C ALA A 449 -16.60 -3.38 -47.14
N VAL A 450 -16.63 -4.68 -46.93
CA VAL A 450 -16.21 -5.37 -45.70
C VAL A 450 -14.79 -4.94 -45.25
N PHE A 451 -14.02 -4.49 -46.22
CA PHE A 451 -12.60 -4.16 -46.13
C PHE A 451 -12.28 -2.93 -45.25
N GLY A 452 -13.12 -1.87 -45.29
CA GLY A 452 -12.78 -0.61 -44.59
C GLY A 452 -13.11 -0.54 -43.12
N ARG A 453 -13.89 -1.46 -42.58
CA ARG A 453 -14.60 -1.37 -41.30
C ARG A 453 -13.91 -2.13 -40.17
N GLY A 454 -13.62 -3.39 -40.40
CA GLY A 454 -12.85 -4.22 -39.51
C GLY A 454 -11.45 -3.68 -39.38
N LEU A 455 -10.92 -3.19 -40.48
CA LEU A 455 -9.62 -2.58 -40.59
C LEU A 455 -9.46 -1.36 -39.67
N LEU A 456 -10.40 -0.41 -39.65
CA LEU A 456 -10.30 0.80 -38.84
C LEU A 456 -10.30 0.46 -37.35
N VAL A 457 -11.18 -0.45 -36.91
CA VAL A 457 -11.24 -0.90 -35.52
C VAL A 457 -9.97 -1.67 -35.13
N THR A 458 -9.53 -2.59 -36.00
CA THR A 458 -8.33 -3.41 -35.75
C THR A 458 -7.09 -2.54 -35.71
N ALA A 459 -6.96 -1.58 -36.64
CA ALA A 459 -5.85 -0.64 -36.68
C ALA A 459 -5.79 0.21 -35.39
N PHE A 460 -6.95 0.71 -34.92
CA PHE A 460 -7.03 1.49 -33.72
C PHE A 460 -6.62 0.67 -32.48
N ILE A 461 -7.12 -0.57 -32.35
CA ILE A 461 -6.76 -1.47 -31.26
C ILE A 461 -5.26 -1.79 -31.32
N SER A 462 -4.74 -2.17 -32.50
CA SER A 462 -3.33 -2.52 -32.68
C SER A 462 -2.41 -1.33 -32.39
N ALA A 463 -2.78 -0.12 -32.83
CA ALA A 463 -2.03 1.10 -32.53
C ALA A 463 -2.00 1.38 -31.02
N SER A 464 -3.13 1.18 -30.33
CA SER A 464 -3.20 1.35 -28.87
C SER A 464 -2.32 0.33 -28.14
N PHE A 465 -2.29 -0.92 -28.58
CA PHE A 465 -1.38 -1.95 -28.04
C PHE A 465 0.09 -1.58 -28.26
N LEU A 466 0.45 -1.25 -29.50
CA LEU A 466 1.82 -0.85 -29.83
C LEU A 466 2.25 0.38 -29.02
N PHE A 467 1.35 1.35 -28.84
CA PHE A 467 1.61 2.51 -28.00
C PHE A 467 1.94 2.09 -26.57
N GLN A 468 1.13 1.23 -25.95
CA GLN A 468 1.38 0.76 -24.59
C GLN A 468 2.76 0.10 -24.46
N TYR A 469 3.14 -0.78 -25.38
CA TYR A 469 4.39 -1.51 -25.30
C TYR A 469 5.63 -0.71 -25.76
N LEU A 470 5.48 0.23 -26.66
CA LEU A 470 6.61 1.05 -27.13
C LEU A 470 6.88 2.28 -26.25
N PHE A 471 5.88 2.82 -25.57
CA PHE A 471 6.03 4.06 -24.79
C PHE A 471 5.75 3.84 -23.30
N SER A 472 4.63 3.21 -22.93
CA SER A 472 4.28 3.05 -21.51
C SER A 472 5.16 2.01 -20.81
N LEU A 473 5.45 0.88 -21.45
CA LEU A 473 6.29 -0.16 -20.84
C LEU A 473 7.74 0.30 -20.58
N PRO A 474 8.46 0.99 -21.50
CA PRO A 474 9.79 1.52 -21.18
C PRO A 474 9.79 2.51 -20.03
N TYR A 475 8.74 3.34 -19.90
CA TYR A 475 8.58 4.23 -18.76
C TYR A 475 8.41 3.44 -17.45
N VAL A 476 7.55 2.42 -17.43
CA VAL A 476 7.35 1.54 -16.27
C VAL A 476 8.65 0.82 -15.88
N ILE A 477 9.39 0.30 -16.88
CA ILE A 477 10.70 -0.32 -16.63
C ILE A 477 11.63 0.69 -15.96
N LYS A 478 11.75 1.90 -16.50
CA LYS A 478 12.60 2.94 -15.93
C LYS A 478 12.19 3.30 -14.49
N CYS A 479 10.89 3.37 -14.22
CA CYS A 479 10.40 3.72 -12.89
C CYS A 479 10.64 2.64 -11.84
N TYR A 480 10.51 1.36 -12.20
CA TYR A 480 10.45 0.28 -11.21
C TYR A 480 11.65 -0.65 -11.19
N SER A 481 12.41 -0.80 -12.30
CA SER A 481 13.55 -1.72 -12.35
C SER A 481 14.87 -1.12 -11.84
N GLN A 482 14.90 0.16 -11.47
CA GLN A 482 16.12 0.90 -11.11
C GLN A 482 16.11 1.42 -9.67
N GLY A 483 15.80 0.55 -8.71
CA GLY A 483 15.87 0.93 -7.29
C GLY A 483 14.64 1.70 -6.80
N SER A 484 13.46 1.44 -7.34
CA SER A 484 12.20 2.01 -6.84
C SER A 484 12.04 1.70 -5.35
N TRP A 485 11.83 2.73 -4.54
CA TRP A 485 11.74 2.62 -3.08
C TRP A 485 12.97 1.97 -2.42
N GLY A 486 14.15 2.12 -3.02
CA GLY A 486 15.40 1.53 -2.52
C GLY A 486 15.49 0.01 -2.67
N THR A 487 14.61 -0.61 -3.45
CA THR A 487 14.64 -2.05 -3.68
C THR A 487 15.18 -2.36 -5.06
N ASP A 488 16.39 -2.93 -5.08
CA ASP A 488 17.06 -3.45 -6.26
C ASP A 488 17.99 -4.61 -5.88
N LEU A 489 18.76 -5.10 -6.83
CA LEU A 489 19.74 -6.17 -6.62
C LEU A 489 21.14 -5.67 -6.26
N LEU A 490 21.33 -4.38 -6.02
CA LEU A 490 22.68 -3.82 -5.76
C LEU A 490 23.25 -4.33 -4.45
N LEU A 491 22.40 -4.53 -3.44
CA LEU A 491 22.82 -5.06 -2.15
C LEU A 491 23.26 -6.51 -2.25
N GLU A 492 22.49 -7.34 -2.93
CA GLU A 492 22.84 -8.75 -3.19
C GLU A 492 24.17 -8.84 -3.94
N LYS A 493 24.37 -8.02 -4.96
CA LYS A 493 25.64 -7.94 -5.71
C LYS A 493 26.80 -7.52 -4.83
N ALA A 494 26.61 -6.52 -3.96
CA ALA A 494 27.65 -6.07 -3.02
C ALA A 494 28.06 -7.20 -2.06
N LEU A 495 27.10 -7.94 -1.54
CA LEU A 495 27.36 -9.10 -0.68
C LEU A 495 28.11 -10.21 -1.41
N GLU A 496 27.73 -10.50 -2.65
CA GLU A 496 28.40 -11.50 -3.49
C GLU A 496 29.83 -11.09 -3.83
N GLU A 497 30.07 -9.86 -4.27
CA GLU A 497 31.40 -9.34 -4.59
C GLU A 497 32.35 -9.38 -3.40
N LYS A 498 31.86 -9.11 -2.18
CA LYS A 498 32.64 -9.20 -0.95
C LYS A 498 32.64 -10.61 -0.33
N ASN A 499 31.96 -11.58 -0.93
CA ASN A 499 31.81 -12.97 -0.44
C ASN A 499 31.31 -13.02 1.03
N ILE A 500 30.39 -12.12 1.40
CA ILE A 500 29.80 -12.07 2.74
C ILE A 500 28.65 -13.04 2.79
N LYS A 501 28.77 -14.10 3.62
CA LYS A 501 27.78 -15.17 3.78
C LYS A 501 27.09 -15.18 5.12
N GLU A 502 27.67 -14.53 6.12
CA GLU A 502 27.16 -14.46 7.49
C GLU A 502 27.68 -13.20 8.20
N GLY A 503 26.93 -12.72 9.18
CA GLY A 503 27.31 -11.55 9.98
C GLY A 503 26.13 -10.64 10.27
N VAL A 504 26.41 -9.47 10.83
CA VAL A 504 25.46 -8.37 11.03
C VAL A 504 25.88 -7.21 10.15
N LEU A 505 24.98 -6.71 9.32
CA LEU A 505 25.19 -5.59 8.43
C LEU A 505 24.37 -4.40 8.90
N PHE A 506 25.06 -3.35 9.36
CA PHE A 506 24.45 -2.07 9.72
C PHE A 506 24.22 -1.21 8.49
N VAL A 507 23.05 -0.63 8.40
CA VAL A 507 22.62 0.17 7.25
C VAL A 507 22.07 1.49 7.74
N SER A 508 22.58 2.59 7.17
CA SER A 508 22.11 3.93 7.52
C SER A 508 20.59 4.06 7.35
N PRO A 509 19.88 4.55 8.37
CA PRO A 509 18.44 4.80 8.29
C PRO A 509 18.07 5.88 7.27
N ASP A 510 19.01 6.76 6.92
CA ASP A 510 18.82 7.84 5.93
C ASP A 510 18.71 7.33 4.50
N SER A 511 19.04 6.06 4.25
CA SER A 511 18.97 5.49 2.93
C SER A 511 17.56 4.96 2.63
N LEU A 512 17.06 5.20 1.42
CA LEU A 512 15.86 4.50 0.91
C LEU A 512 15.99 2.97 0.99
N PHE A 513 17.23 2.46 1.10
CA PHE A 513 17.55 1.06 1.37
C PHE A 513 17.06 0.56 2.71
N ALA A 514 16.95 1.40 3.73
CA ALA A 514 16.42 0.98 5.02
C ALA A 514 15.02 0.37 4.89
N ASN A 515 14.18 0.88 3.98
CA ASN A 515 12.89 0.26 3.66
C ASN A 515 13.03 -1.07 2.90
N GLY A 516 14.01 -1.16 1.99
CA GLY A 516 14.27 -2.38 1.23
C GLY A 516 14.91 -3.50 2.06
N ILE A 517 15.67 -3.15 3.10
CA ILE A 517 16.42 -4.11 3.93
C ILE A 517 15.52 -4.95 4.80
N SER A 518 14.41 -4.40 5.28
CA SER A 518 13.43 -5.18 6.05
C SER A 518 12.91 -6.41 5.30
N ARG A 519 12.99 -6.43 3.96
CA ARG A 519 12.68 -7.60 3.12
C ARG A 519 13.69 -8.75 3.23
N MET A 520 14.92 -8.42 3.62
CA MET A 520 16.03 -9.37 3.66
C MET A 520 16.03 -10.22 4.93
N ASN A 521 15.50 -9.69 6.04
CA ASN A 521 15.36 -10.46 7.26
C ASN A 521 14.13 -11.37 7.20
N LEU A 522 14.27 -12.59 7.71
CA LEU A 522 13.13 -13.44 8.04
C LEU A 522 12.42 -12.85 9.27
N HIS A 523 11.16 -13.26 9.49
CA HIS A 523 10.39 -12.84 10.68
C HIS A 523 11.06 -13.23 12.02
N LYS A 524 11.93 -14.24 12.02
CA LYS A 524 12.79 -14.62 13.15
C LYS A 524 14.21 -14.12 12.88
N ILE A 525 14.54 -12.98 13.43
CA ILE A 525 15.77 -12.24 13.15
C ILE A 525 17.02 -13.10 13.38
N ASP A 526 17.09 -13.80 14.52
CA ASP A 526 18.26 -14.60 14.93
C ASP A 526 18.55 -15.80 14.02
N GLU A 527 17.56 -16.28 13.24
CA GLU A 527 17.72 -17.39 12.30
C GLU A 527 18.39 -16.97 10.98
N ASN A 528 18.60 -15.65 10.75
CA ASN A 528 19.24 -15.16 9.55
C ASN A 528 20.76 -15.39 9.58
N LYS A 529 21.32 -15.82 8.45
CA LYS A 529 22.77 -15.90 8.27
C LYS A 529 23.39 -14.52 8.25
N ILE A 530 22.84 -13.62 7.43
CA ILE A 530 23.15 -12.19 7.43
C ILE A 530 21.96 -11.49 8.09
N ILE A 531 22.23 -10.78 9.16
CA ILE A 531 21.24 -10.00 9.90
C ILE A 531 21.40 -8.55 9.47
N PHE A 532 20.35 -7.97 8.92
CA PHE A 532 20.32 -6.59 8.50
C PHE A 532 19.76 -5.74 9.64
N ALA A 533 20.54 -4.79 10.11
CA ALA A 533 20.22 -3.92 11.23
C ALA A 533 20.32 -2.46 10.82
N LEU A 534 19.52 -1.59 11.38
CA LEU A 534 19.68 -0.14 11.22
C LEU A 534 20.95 0.30 11.94
N ASP A 535 21.72 1.21 11.35
CA ASP A 535 22.81 1.92 12.01
C ASP A 535 22.18 3.01 12.90
N LEU A 536 22.15 2.78 14.19
CA LEU A 536 21.62 3.71 15.19
C LEU A 536 22.72 4.52 15.88
N GLY A 537 23.95 4.46 15.35
CA GLY A 537 25.12 5.13 15.88
C GLY A 537 26.01 4.24 16.75
N LYS A 538 27.26 4.70 16.93
CA LYS A 538 28.32 3.86 17.53
C LYS A 538 27.97 3.23 18.86
N ASN A 539 27.26 3.93 19.73
CA ASN A 539 26.96 3.44 21.07
C ASN A 539 25.85 2.37 21.05
N SER A 540 24.76 2.65 20.31
CA SER A 540 23.65 1.71 20.13
C SER A 540 24.12 0.46 19.41
N ASP A 541 24.90 0.61 18.35
CA ASP A 541 25.43 -0.51 17.58
C ASP A 541 26.33 -1.43 18.41
N GLN A 542 27.08 -0.88 19.37
CA GLN A 542 27.86 -1.70 20.31
C GLN A 542 26.98 -2.65 21.12
N ASN A 543 25.78 -2.23 21.53
CA ASN A 543 24.85 -3.09 22.28
C ASN A 543 24.43 -4.27 21.42
N LEU A 544 24.09 -4.04 20.15
CA LEU A 544 23.76 -5.12 19.22
C LEU A 544 24.98 -6.02 18.90
N MET A 545 26.18 -5.42 18.78
CA MET A 545 27.43 -6.18 18.63
C MET A 545 27.71 -7.06 19.86
N ASP A 546 27.35 -6.59 21.06
CA ASP A 546 27.49 -7.36 22.29
C ASP A 546 26.47 -8.50 22.38
N TYR A 547 25.27 -8.30 21.87
CA TYR A 547 24.28 -9.35 21.78
C TYR A 547 24.73 -10.47 20.83
N TYR A 548 25.25 -10.12 19.64
CA TYR A 548 25.74 -11.07 18.63
C TYR A 548 27.24 -11.37 18.74
N LYS A 549 27.76 -11.55 19.95
CA LYS A 549 29.18 -11.91 20.19
C LYS A 549 29.60 -13.10 19.33
N GLY A 550 30.67 -12.90 18.54
CA GLY A 550 31.20 -13.93 17.67
C GLY A 550 30.77 -13.87 16.21
N LYS A 551 29.79 -13.03 15.86
CA LYS A 551 29.52 -12.71 14.45
C LYS A 551 30.48 -11.61 13.96
N LYS A 552 30.68 -11.54 12.64
CA LYS A 552 31.34 -10.41 11.99
C LYS A 552 30.35 -9.27 11.81
N PHE A 553 30.85 -8.05 11.84
CA PHE A 553 30.04 -6.85 11.73
C PHE A 553 30.51 -6.03 10.52
N TYR A 554 29.55 -5.48 9.80
CA TYR A 554 29.78 -4.70 8.60
C TYR A 554 28.91 -3.46 8.64
N THR A 555 29.38 -2.39 7.99
CA THR A 555 28.58 -1.21 7.69
C THR A 555 28.44 -1.02 6.19
N LEU A 556 27.30 -0.51 5.76
CA LEU A 556 26.97 -0.24 4.39
C LEU A 556 26.94 1.27 4.17
N VAL A 557 27.83 1.77 3.30
CA VAL A 557 27.77 3.14 2.80
C VAL A 557 27.12 3.11 1.43
N PHE A 558 25.98 3.77 1.31
CA PHE A 558 25.21 3.86 0.08
C PHE A 558 25.01 5.31 -0.34
N ASP A 559 25.31 5.60 -1.59
CA ASP A 559 24.99 6.86 -2.24
C ASP A 559 23.80 6.66 -3.18
N PRO A 560 22.58 7.12 -2.81
CA PRO A 560 21.38 6.92 -3.61
C PRO A 560 21.45 7.62 -4.98
N GLU A 561 22.23 8.68 -5.11
CA GLU A 561 22.38 9.42 -6.37
C GLU A 561 23.33 8.72 -7.33
N ALA A 562 24.33 8.03 -6.81
CA ALA A 562 25.37 7.41 -7.61
C ALA A 562 24.92 6.16 -8.36
N LYS A 563 23.80 5.51 -7.97
CA LYS A 563 23.31 4.22 -8.52
C LYS A 563 24.43 3.18 -8.68
N LYS A 564 25.39 3.20 -7.76
CA LYS A 564 26.56 2.31 -7.73
C LYS A 564 26.33 1.20 -6.71
N ILE A 565 27.03 0.09 -6.90
CA ILE A 565 27.10 -0.98 -5.92
C ILE A 565 27.58 -0.40 -4.60
N PRO A 566 26.84 -0.57 -3.48
CA PRO A 566 27.20 0.02 -2.20
C PRO A 566 28.52 -0.55 -1.67
N GLU A 567 29.29 0.27 -1.00
CA GLU A 567 30.51 -0.17 -0.37
C GLU A 567 30.21 -0.79 1.00
N ILE A 568 30.64 -2.06 1.19
CA ILE A 568 30.54 -2.75 2.46
C ILE A 568 31.90 -2.82 3.11
N THR A 569 32.01 -2.31 4.34
CA THR A 569 33.25 -2.28 5.13
C THR A 569 33.08 -3.10 6.41
N GLU A 570 34.06 -3.95 6.73
CA GLU A 570 34.07 -4.69 8.00
C GLU A 570 34.42 -3.72 9.14
N ILE A 571 33.60 -3.74 10.19
CA ILE A 571 33.81 -2.94 11.40
C ILE A 571 34.11 -3.83 12.59
N LYS A 572 34.87 -3.30 13.54
CA LYS A 572 35.22 -4.02 14.76
C LYS A 572 34.62 -3.33 15.97
N ARG A 573 34.23 -4.15 16.94
CA ARG A 573 33.79 -3.67 18.24
C ARG A 573 34.88 -2.80 18.87
N ASP A 574 34.52 -1.60 19.28
CA ASP A 574 35.40 -0.72 20.03
C ASP A 574 35.40 -1.10 21.51
N LYS A 575 36.50 -1.69 21.98
CA LYS A 575 36.64 -2.10 23.38
C LYS A 575 36.88 -0.93 24.36
N SER A 576 37.17 0.27 23.84
CA SER A 576 37.41 1.46 24.65
C SER A 576 36.12 2.17 25.07
N ILE A 577 35.01 1.85 24.43
CA ILE A 577 33.71 2.42 24.77
C ILE A 577 33.11 1.60 25.91
N ASN A 578 33.60 1.82 27.12
CA ASN A 578 32.86 1.51 28.36
C ASN A 578 31.91 2.68 28.64
N VAL A 579 30.99 2.90 27.75
CA VAL A 579 29.95 3.89 27.98
C VAL A 579 28.92 3.29 28.89
N VAL A 580 28.99 3.67 30.17
CA VAL A 580 27.83 3.70 31.05
C VAL A 580 26.99 4.94 30.69
N THR A 581 26.74 5.17 29.44
CA THR A 581 25.51 5.84 29.04
C THR A 581 24.45 4.78 29.27
N ALA A 582 23.60 5.04 30.22
CA ALA A 582 22.34 4.33 30.31
C ALA A 582 21.52 4.74 29.08
N GLU A 583 21.92 4.23 27.91
CA GLU A 583 21.00 4.09 26.80
C GLU A 583 19.82 3.32 27.37
N MET A 584 18.65 3.89 27.23
CA MET A 584 17.44 3.28 27.78
C MET A 584 17.39 1.84 27.29
N GLU A 585 17.75 0.86 28.16
CA GLU A 585 17.34 -0.51 27.93
C GLU A 585 15.81 -0.49 27.94
N HIS A 586 15.22 -0.34 26.77
CA HIS A 586 13.77 -0.22 26.57
C HIS A 586 13.10 -1.55 26.82
N LYS A 587 13.10 -1.98 28.05
CA LYS A 587 12.14 -2.96 28.52
C LYS A 587 10.87 -2.18 28.85
N ILE A 588 9.99 -2.04 27.86
CA ILE A 588 8.62 -1.63 28.09
C ILE A 588 7.98 -2.73 28.93
N TYR A 589 7.94 -2.51 30.23
CA TYR A 589 7.08 -3.32 31.11
C TYR A 589 5.72 -2.63 31.13
N PRO A 590 4.66 -3.27 30.60
CA PRO A 590 3.32 -2.76 30.76
C PRO A 590 2.95 -2.87 32.24
N VAL A 591 2.85 -1.75 32.89
CA VAL A 591 2.15 -1.60 34.15
C VAL A 591 0.80 -1.00 33.82
N ASP A 592 -0.28 -1.39 34.51
CA ASP A 592 -1.59 -0.76 34.36
C ASP A 592 -1.44 0.77 34.35
N GLY A 593 -1.94 1.45 33.32
CA GLY A 593 -1.78 2.89 33.12
C GLY A 593 -0.77 3.29 32.05
N THR A 594 -0.22 2.34 31.29
CA THR A 594 0.70 2.67 30.16
C THR A 594 0.05 3.61 29.15
N PRO A 595 0.81 4.59 28.61
CA PRO A 595 0.35 5.41 27.51
C PRO A 595 -0.11 4.53 26.35
N ASP A 596 -1.11 4.95 25.63
CA ASP A 596 -1.54 4.26 24.43
C ASP A 596 -0.39 4.11 23.44
N TYR A 597 0.69 4.90 23.64
CA TYR A 597 1.82 4.88 22.77
C TYR A 597 3.14 5.47 23.30
N CYS A 598 4.19 4.66 23.22
CA CYS A 598 5.59 5.09 23.31
C CYS A 598 6.41 4.28 22.31
N ASN A 599 7.26 4.93 21.51
CA ASN A 599 8.13 4.25 20.55
C ASN A 599 9.46 4.99 20.37
N ILE A 600 10.49 4.23 20.01
CA ILE A 600 11.74 4.79 19.53
C ILE A 600 11.62 4.90 18.02
N PHE A 601 11.86 6.10 17.53
CA PHE A 601 11.95 6.34 16.11
C PHE A 601 13.44 6.42 15.75
N PRO A 602 13.99 5.38 15.08
CA PRO A 602 15.17 5.61 14.28
C PRO A 602 14.79 6.67 13.25
N GLN A 603 15.61 7.68 13.09
CA GLN A 603 15.31 8.78 12.17
C GLN A 603 15.21 8.24 10.75
N TYR A 604 13.99 8.13 10.27
CA TYR A 604 13.72 8.12 8.85
C TYR A 604 13.47 9.57 8.41
N PRO A 605 14.40 10.22 7.70
CA PRO A 605 14.23 11.62 7.27
C PRO A 605 12.93 11.83 6.49
N PHE A 606 12.43 10.78 5.85
CA PHE A 606 11.22 10.81 5.04
C PHE A 606 9.93 11.00 5.87
N PHE A 607 9.87 10.49 7.09
CA PHE A 607 8.65 10.56 7.91
C PHE A 607 8.61 11.77 8.83
N ILE A 608 9.70 12.13 9.47
CA ILE A 608 9.73 13.20 10.47
C ILE A 608 9.46 14.57 9.84
N ASN A 609 10.03 14.87 8.68
CA ASN A 609 9.79 16.13 7.99
C ASN A 609 8.37 16.31 7.46
N GLN A 610 7.64 15.22 7.23
CA GLN A 610 6.26 15.30 6.74
C GLN A 610 5.20 15.38 7.84
N TYR A 611 5.48 14.84 9.04
CA TYR A 611 4.43 14.58 10.02
C TYR A 611 4.40 15.50 11.22
N ALA A 612 5.54 15.93 11.70
CA ALA A 612 5.59 16.63 12.96
C ALA A 612 5.64 18.16 12.81
N GLY A 613 5.77 18.70 11.58
CA GLY A 613 6.11 20.11 11.42
C GLY A 613 7.44 20.47 12.09
N PHE A 614 8.21 19.45 12.51
CA PHE A 614 9.48 19.61 13.18
C PHE A 614 10.55 19.88 12.14
N ILE A 615 11.02 21.11 12.13
CA ILE A 615 12.23 21.53 11.41
C ILE A 615 13.42 21.35 12.36
N LEU A 616 13.62 20.16 12.87
CA LEU A 616 14.87 19.82 13.55
C LEU A 616 15.62 18.84 12.65
N PRO A 617 16.82 19.26 12.15
CA PRO A 617 17.63 18.37 11.33
C PRO A 617 18.00 17.10 12.12
N PRO A 618 18.00 15.94 11.48
CA PRO A 618 18.33 14.66 12.11
C PRO A 618 19.66 14.62 12.84
N GLU A 619 20.64 15.38 12.37
CA GLU A 619 22.00 15.45 12.92
C GLU A 619 22.05 16.05 14.33
N ILE A 620 20.96 16.67 14.80
CA ILE A 620 20.88 17.30 16.12
C ILE A 620 20.77 16.25 17.22
N PHE A 621 20.07 15.13 16.97
CA PHE A 621 19.88 14.09 17.98
C PHE A 621 21.14 13.21 18.12
N SER A 622 21.52 12.87 19.36
CA SER A 622 22.57 11.90 19.60
C SER A 622 22.15 10.54 19.01
N ASP A 623 23.10 9.86 18.39
CA ASP A 623 22.89 8.57 17.74
C ASP A 623 21.74 8.53 16.69
N ARG A 624 21.30 9.70 16.20
CA ARG A 624 20.26 9.85 15.19
C ARG A 624 18.94 9.13 15.53
N SER A 625 18.64 8.95 16.81
CA SER A 625 17.40 8.36 17.29
C SER A 625 16.82 9.18 18.43
N PHE A 626 15.52 9.09 18.62
CA PHE A 626 14.84 9.75 19.73
C PHE A 626 13.68 8.90 20.22
N PHE A 627 13.30 9.13 21.47
CA PHE A 627 12.18 8.50 22.11
C PHE A 627 10.97 9.44 22.13
N PHE A 628 9.86 8.98 21.57
CA PHE A 628 8.60 9.72 21.50
C PHE A 628 7.52 9.03 22.31
N CYS A 629 6.82 9.80 23.15
CA CYS A 629 5.64 9.34 23.87
C CYS A 629 4.50 10.36 23.76
N ARG A 630 3.29 9.88 23.48
CA ARG A 630 2.05 10.67 23.44
C ARG A 630 1.10 10.20 24.50
N PHE A 631 0.45 11.16 25.16
CA PHE A 631 -0.50 10.93 26.23
C PHE A 631 -1.84 11.56 25.87
N THR A 632 -2.92 10.80 26.01
CA THR A 632 -4.27 11.22 25.66
C THR A 632 -5.15 11.42 26.89
N SER A 633 -4.67 11.02 28.08
CA SER A 633 -5.36 11.21 29.35
C SER A 633 -4.38 11.42 30.51
N ALA A 634 -4.88 12.04 31.61
CA ALA A 634 -4.06 12.39 32.76
C ALA A 634 -3.62 11.18 33.62
N ASP A 635 -4.24 10.05 33.45
CA ASP A 635 -3.94 8.80 34.17
C ASP A 635 -2.86 7.95 33.48
N GLN A 636 -2.50 8.32 32.26
CA GLN A 636 -1.42 7.68 31.53
C GLN A 636 -0.05 8.10 32.05
N PHE A 637 0.91 7.20 32.01
CA PHE A 637 2.30 7.47 32.37
C PHE A 637 3.24 6.51 31.65
N TYR A 638 4.47 6.92 31.47
CA TYR A 638 5.54 6.07 30.98
C TYR A 638 6.48 5.71 32.13
N THR A 639 6.86 4.43 32.25
CA THR A 639 7.79 3.96 33.28
C THR A 639 8.88 3.09 32.64
N PHE A 640 10.13 3.37 33.01
CA PHE A 640 11.25 2.51 32.65
C PHE A 640 12.08 2.17 33.90
N GLY A 641 12.75 1.04 33.85
CA GLY A 641 13.63 0.58 34.94
C GLY A 641 15.09 0.79 34.57
N GLN A 642 15.86 1.40 35.49
CA GLN A 642 17.29 1.55 35.35
C GLN A 642 18.01 0.92 36.51
N ASN A 643 19.04 0.10 36.23
CA ASN A 643 19.84 -0.57 37.26
C ASN A 643 21.10 0.26 37.59
N PHE A 644 21.32 0.54 38.87
CA PHE A 644 22.48 1.27 39.36
C PHE A 644 23.36 0.38 40.23
N GLU A 645 24.66 0.40 40.00
CA GLU A 645 25.62 -0.41 40.76
C GLU A 645 25.82 0.10 42.17
N LYS A 646 25.66 1.39 42.42
CA LYS A 646 25.83 2.06 43.71
C LYS A 646 24.63 2.92 44.07
N ALA A 647 24.27 2.98 45.34
CA ALA A 647 23.35 3.98 45.84
C ALA A 647 24.07 5.32 46.01
N GLY A 648 23.43 6.43 45.67
CA GLY A 648 24.01 7.76 45.83
C GLY A 648 23.20 8.86 45.15
N ASN A 649 23.75 10.07 45.22
CA ASN A 649 23.21 11.20 44.49
C ASN A 649 23.74 11.16 43.06
N TYR A 650 22.81 11.25 42.13
CA TYR A 650 23.09 11.29 40.72
C TYR A 650 22.57 12.60 40.14
N LYS A 651 23.36 13.24 39.27
CA LYS A 651 22.86 14.29 38.40
C LYS A 651 22.22 13.64 37.19
N VAL A 652 20.96 13.90 36.98
CA VAL A 652 20.19 13.48 35.81
C VAL A 652 20.25 14.61 34.80
N ARG A 653 20.62 14.30 33.57
CA ARG A 653 20.53 15.18 32.42
C ARG A 653 19.57 14.57 31.43
N ILE A 654 18.53 15.31 31.04
CA ILE A 654 17.57 14.93 30.02
C ILE A 654 17.75 15.88 28.85
N THR A 655 18.14 15.37 27.70
CA THR A 655 18.16 16.10 26.43
C THR A 655 16.89 15.79 25.66
N PHE A 656 16.16 16.80 25.21
CA PHE A 656 14.84 16.66 24.61
C PHE A 656 14.62 17.71 23.51
N ALA A 657 13.69 17.41 22.58
CA ALA A 657 13.20 18.39 21.64
C ALA A 657 12.09 19.23 22.29
N ALA A 658 12.40 20.50 22.53
CA ALA A 658 11.41 21.49 22.95
C ALA A 658 10.65 21.99 21.72
N THR A 659 9.30 21.89 21.75
CA THR A 659 8.46 22.25 20.60
C THR A 659 7.19 22.97 21.06
N PRO A 660 6.48 23.74 20.18
CA PRO A 660 5.24 24.40 20.54
C PRO A 660 4.12 23.47 21.02
N GLU A 661 4.20 22.20 20.65
CA GLU A 661 3.17 21.21 20.93
C GLU A 661 3.57 20.21 22.01
N SER A 662 4.83 20.23 22.47
CA SER A 662 5.28 19.43 23.60
C SER A 662 4.62 19.87 24.90
N GLY A 663 4.40 18.92 25.80
CA GLY A 663 3.72 19.17 27.08
C GLY A 663 4.68 19.37 28.25
N LYS A 664 4.07 19.52 29.44
CA LYS A 664 4.75 19.50 30.73
C LYS A 664 4.61 18.11 31.34
N PHE A 665 5.66 17.65 31.99
CA PHE A 665 5.71 16.29 32.56
C PHE A 665 6.33 16.31 33.94
N TYR A 666 5.93 15.34 34.76
CA TYR A 666 6.58 15.04 36.02
C TYR A 666 7.54 13.87 35.81
N PHE A 667 8.82 14.08 36.15
CA PHE A 667 9.78 13.02 36.33
C PHE A 667 9.72 12.55 37.78
N GLU A 668 9.39 11.28 37.99
CA GLU A 668 9.17 10.70 39.32
C GLU A 668 10.03 9.46 39.50
N THR A 669 10.67 9.34 40.67
CA THR A 669 11.35 8.12 41.08
C THR A 669 11.39 8.03 42.62
N GLY A 670 10.82 6.96 43.19
CA GLY A 670 10.64 6.82 44.60
C GLY A 670 9.78 7.93 45.19
N LYS A 671 10.38 8.78 46.04
CA LYS A 671 9.72 9.96 46.66
C LYS A 671 10.06 11.28 45.93
N PHE A 672 10.92 11.22 44.93
CA PHE A 672 11.36 12.39 44.16
C PHE A 672 10.38 12.67 43.02
N SER A 673 9.99 13.92 42.89
CA SER A 673 9.19 14.41 41.74
C SER A 673 9.71 15.75 41.29
N LYS A 674 9.90 15.91 39.97
CA LYS A 674 10.35 17.15 39.33
C LYS A 674 9.49 17.42 38.10
N LYS A 675 8.85 18.59 38.07
CA LYS A 675 8.13 19.07 36.88
C LYS A 675 9.11 19.61 35.86
N ILE A 676 8.96 19.21 34.59
CA ILE A 676 9.77 19.61 33.45
C ILE A 676 8.82 20.12 32.38
N ASP A 677 9.15 21.27 31.80
CA ASP A 677 8.45 21.84 30.67
C ASP A 677 9.22 21.56 29.39
N PHE A 678 8.64 20.74 28.51
CA PHE A 678 9.21 20.42 27.20
C PHE A 678 8.71 21.36 26.10
N SER A 679 7.84 22.33 26.41
CA SER A 679 7.29 23.25 25.43
C SER A 679 8.22 24.44 25.13
N SER A 680 8.21 24.91 23.88
CA SER A 680 8.89 26.13 23.45
C SER A 680 8.19 26.76 22.26
N GLN A 681 8.34 28.07 22.05
CA GLN A 681 7.77 28.77 20.88
C GLN A 681 8.43 28.33 19.56
N ASN A 682 9.71 27.95 19.60
CA ASN A 682 10.46 27.44 18.44
C ASN A 682 11.01 26.05 18.75
N SER A 683 11.02 25.17 17.74
CA SER A 683 11.58 23.83 17.88
C SER A 683 13.10 23.87 17.96
N HIS A 684 13.68 23.30 19.04
CA HIS A 684 15.12 23.15 19.25
C HIS A 684 15.40 22.04 20.25
N LEU A 685 16.64 21.56 20.30
CA LEU A 685 17.08 20.71 21.42
C LEU A 685 17.35 21.55 22.64
N ASP A 686 16.85 21.09 23.79
CA ASP A 686 17.08 21.68 25.10
C ASP A 686 17.52 20.62 26.10
N THR A 687 18.05 21.04 27.22
CA THR A 687 18.59 20.12 28.23
C THR A 687 18.18 20.61 29.62
N VAL A 688 17.66 19.69 30.42
CA VAL A 688 17.39 19.95 31.84
C VAL A 688 18.27 19.09 32.71
N GLU A 689 18.82 19.67 33.78
CA GLU A 689 19.62 18.96 34.78
C GLU A 689 19.01 19.11 36.18
N PHE A 690 19.10 18.04 36.96
CA PHE A 690 18.74 18.04 38.39
C PHE A 690 19.37 16.89 39.13
N ASP A 691 19.48 17.01 40.43
CA ASP A 691 20.04 15.98 41.29
C ASP A 691 18.92 15.09 41.85
N VAL A 692 19.18 13.78 41.94
CA VAL A 692 18.26 12.79 42.48
C VAL A 692 19.02 11.69 43.22
N PHE A 693 18.48 11.21 44.34
CA PHE A 693 19.03 10.06 45.03
C PHE A 693 18.47 8.76 44.46
N LEU A 694 19.35 7.90 43.96
CA LEU A 694 19.00 6.59 43.42
C LEU A 694 19.57 5.47 44.31
N LYS A 695 18.81 4.38 44.45
CA LYS A 695 19.20 3.22 45.22
C LYS A 695 20.07 2.28 44.42
N LYS A 696 20.91 1.48 45.05
CA LYS A 696 21.57 0.35 44.41
C LYS A 696 20.50 -0.65 43.88
N GLY A 697 20.69 -1.16 42.70
CA GLY A 697 19.75 -2.06 42.04
C GLY A 697 18.75 -1.30 41.12
N MET A 698 17.66 -1.94 40.79
CA MET A 698 16.64 -1.42 39.88
C MET A 698 15.88 -0.23 40.50
N ASN A 699 15.90 0.90 39.79
CA ASN A 699 15.07 2.06 40.07
C ASN A 699 14.07 2.23 38.93
N PHE A 700 12.80 2.44 39.25
CA PHE A 700 11.76 2.75 38.29
C PHE A 700 11.61 4.27 38.20
N ILE A 701 11.72 4.75 36.97
CA ILE A 701 11.56 6.17 36.63
C ILE A 701 10.25 6.30 35.88
N LYS A 702 9.40 7.19 36.35
CA LYS A 702 8.08 7.44 35.77
C LYS A 702 8.02 8.83 35.20
N LEU A 703 7.48 8.96 33.99
CA LEU A 703 7.12 10.21 33.35
C LEU A 703 5.60 10.26 33.21
N SER A 704 4.96 11.22 33.87
CA SER A 704 3.52 11.42 33.82
C SER A 704 3.19 12.83 33.32
N PRO A 705 2.19 13.00 32.43
CA PRO A 705 1.84 14.29 31.89
C PRO A 705 1.19 15.21 32.93
N ASP A 706 1.52 16.50 32.87
CA ASP A 706 0.74 17.54 33.52
C ASP A 706 -0.40 17.96 32.58
N PHE A 707 -1.48 17.21 32.64
CA PHE A 707 -2.53 17.23 31.62
C PHE A 707 -3.49 18.42 31.83
N GLU A 708 -3.33 19.47 31.05
CA GLU A 708 -4.20 20.67 31.04
C GLU A 708 -5.30 20.62 29.96
N GLY A 709 -5.77 19.41 29.58
CA GLY A 709 -6.90 19.22 28.64
C GLY A 709 -6.53 19.20 27.17
N LYS A 710 -5.23 19.20 26.82
CA LYS A 710 -4.71 19.01 25.46
C LYS A 710 -3.89 17.74 25.38
N GLN A 711 -3.76 17.20 24.19
CA GLN A 711 -2.82 16.07 23.97
C GLN A 711 -1.41 16.52 24.32
N ASN A 712 -0.74 15.77 25.17
CA ASN A 712 0.63 16.04 25.60
C ASN A 712 1.55 14.97 25.02
N TYR A 713 2.68 15.39 24.48
CA TYR A 713 3.74 14.47 24.11
C TYR A 713 5.11 15.02 24.48
N PHE A 714 6.11 14.15 24.53
CA PHE A 714 7.51 14.53 24.63
C PHE A 714 8.35 13.79 23.58
N ILE A 715 9.46 14.41 23.25
CA ILE A 715 10.51 13.82 22.40
C ILE A 715 11.80 13.92 23.18
N ILE A 716 12.34 12.79 23.60
CA ILE A 716 13.57 12.73 24.37
C ILE A 716 14.68 12.13 23.50
N ASP A 717 15.80 12.84 23.42
CA ASP A 717 17.02 12.36 22.78
C ASP A 717 17.71 11.34 23.69
N LYS A 718 17.99 11.72 24.94
CA LYS A 718 18.68 10.84 25.89
C LYS A 718 18.46 11.21 27.33
N PHE A 719 18.63 10.19 28.20
CA PHE A 719 18.84 10.34 29.63
C PHE A 719 20.28 10.00 29.99
N GLU A 720 20.94 10.83 30.76
CA GLU A 720 22.29 10.60 31.27
C GLU A 720 22.27 10.70 32.79
N PHE A 721 22.93 9.75 33.46
CA PHE A 721 23.02 9.69 34.92
C PHE A 721 24.48 9.74 35.34
N PHE A 722 24.90 10.82 36.00
CA PHE A 722 26.26 11.02 36.46
C PHE A 722 26.32 10.92 37.99
N PRO A 723 27.12 10.03 38.57
CA PRO A 723 27.35 10.05 40.01
C PRO A 723 27.91 11.42 40.45
N SER A 724 27.30 12.06 41.43
CA SER A 724 27.69 13.44 41.86
C SER A 724 29.14 13.53 42.31
N GLU A 725 29.73 12.44 42.79
CA GLU A 725 31.17 12.35 43.18
C GLU A 725 32.12 12.47 41.99
N GLN A 726 31.68 12.16 40.76
CA GLN A 726 32.54 12.28 39.57
C GLN A 726 32.60 13.70 38.99
N ILE A 727 31.65 14.55 39.31
CA ILE A 727 31.56 15.92 38.80
C ILE A 727 32.55 16.85 39.52
N GLU A 728 32.87 16.59 40.78
CA GLU A 728 33.91 17.33 41.53
C GLU A 728 35.33 17.01 41.02
N ALA A 729 35.54 15.86 40.39
CA ALA A 729 36.80 15.45 39.83
C ALA A 729 37.05 15.98 38.40
N LEU A 730 36.02 16.50 37.72
CA LEU A 730 36.07 17.07 36.37
C LEU A 730 36.03 18.61 36.35
N LYS A 731 35.87 19.27 37.52
CA LYS A 731 36.09 20.70 37.73
C LYS A 731 37.49 20.97 38.22
#